data_db073bd637f2f590ace6bea85c87017c
#
_entry.id   db073bd637f2f590ace6bea85c87017c
#
_cell.length_a   1.000
_cell.length_b   1.000
_cell.length_c   1.000
_cell.angle_alpha   90.00
_cell.angle_beta   90.00
_cell.angle_gamma   90.00
#
_symmetry.space_group_name_H-M   'P 1'
#
loop_
_entity.id
_entity.type
_entity.pdbx_description
1 polymer ?
#
loop_
_entity_poly.entity_id
_entity_poly.type
_entity_poly.pdbx_seq_one_letter_code
_entity_poly.pdbx_strand_id
1 'polypeptide(L)'
;YQPTGDQPQAIRQLTEGIEQGEPAQVLLGVTGSGKTFTVANVIANVGKPTLVLSHNKTLAAQLYQEMKSFFPENAVEYYVSYYDYYQPEAYLPTTDTYIEKDLAINDEIDKLRLGAVSALLSGRKDVIVVSSVSCIYGMGGPTAMQENIIKIKKGQQLDRNEFLRQLVDALYVRNDIELQRGNFRVKGETVDIFMAYSDNVLRVTWWDDEIDSIEEVDSLTYHRLVSFDAYEIYPANLFVTTKEQTEKAIRMIQDDLVVREQFFKDLGDNIKEQRIKERVEYDMEMIKELGHCSGIENYSRYFDGRHEGERPYCLLDFFPKDFLLVVDESHVSIPQIGAMYGGDRARKQNLVEYGFRLPAAFDNRPLTFDEFHSMIHQAIYVSATPADYELRESEGVVVEQLIRPTGLLDPEIEVRPSENQIDDLLDEILTRTHRNERVLITTLTKRMAEELTEFLLNHSVKAAYIHSDVATLDRVKIMNDLRAGVYDVLVGVNLLREGLDLPEVSLVAILDADKEGFLRSHRSLTQTAGRAARNVNGKVIMYADNITESMQRTIDETARRRTIQLQYNADHNITPRQIVKAITSALPTSKETEPTTSMQKTAAQRVYIEPEGASFAADPIVRSMSKEELQKSIANTTALMKQAAKDLDFMQAAQYRDEIIRLQKELEEKEA
;
A
#
# COMPACT_ATOMS: atom_id res chain seq x y z
N TYR A 1 20.02 4.26 -19.72
CA TYR A 1 20.98 3.89 -18.68
C TYR A 1 21.64 2.56 -19.04
N GLN A 2 22.91 2.36 -18.61
CA GLN A 2 23.62 1.09 -18.76
C GLN A 2 23.86 0.49 -17.37
N PRO A 3 23.71 -0.84 -17.20
CA PRO A 3 24.01 -1.51 -15.93
C PRO A 3 25.49 -1.34 -15.55
N THR A 4 25.73 -1.02 -14.28
CA THR A 4 27.07 -0.78 -13.72
C THR A 4 27.26 -1.51 -12.40
N GLY A 5 28.49 -1.62 -11.94
CA GLY A 5 28.82 -2.30 -10.68
C GLY A 5 28.52 -3.80 -10.74
N ASP A 6 27.78 -4.28 -9.77
CA ASP A 6 27.28 -5.65 -9.69
C ASP A 6 25.89 -5.87 -10.31
N GLN A 7 25.27 -4.80 -10.85
CA GLN A 7 23.98 -4.89 -11.55
C GLN A 7 23.97 -5.91 -12.70
N PRO A 8 24.97 -5.94 -13.63
CA PRO A 8 24.98 -6.92 -14.72
C PRO A 8 24.92 -8.36 -14.23
N GLN A 9 25.64 -8.67 -13.16
CA GLN A 9 25.64 -10.00 -12.57
C GLN A 9 24.28 -10.30 -11.90
N ALA A 10 23.74 -9.36 -11.15
CA ALA A 10 22.44 -9.51 -10.49
C ALA A 10 21.30 -9.71 -11.52
N ILE A 11 21.27 -8.92 -12.59
CA ILE A 11 20.32 -9.05 -13.69
C ILE A 11 20.39 -10.45 -14.31
N ARG A 12 21.59 -10.92 -14.61
CA ARG A 12 21.79 -12.24 -15.21
C ARG A 12 21.32 -13.35 -14.27
N GLN A 13 21.75 -13.35 -13.03
CA GLN A 13 21.40 -14.40 -12.04
C GLN A 13 19.89 -14.47 -11.80
N LEU A 14 19.23 -13.31 -11.62
CA LEU A 14 17.78 -13.27 -11.41
C LEU A 14 17.01 -13.72 -12.66
N THR A 15 17.46 -13.32 -13.85
CA THR A 15 16.83 -13.74 -15.11
C THR A 15 16.97 -15.25 -15.31
N GLU A 16 18.18 -15.79 -15.17
CA GLU A 16 18.44 -17.23 -15.27
C GLU A 16 17.63 -18.04 -14.27
N GLY A 17 17.49 -17.57 -13.02
CA GLY A 17 16.67 -18.24 -12.00
C GLY A 17 15.19 -18.31 -12.43
N ILE A 18 14.63 -17.23 -12.96
CA ILE A 18 13.24 -17.23 -13.46
C ILE A 18 13.09 -18.20 -14.64
N GLU A 19 14.03 -18.20 -15.59
CA GLU A 19 14.01 -19.10 -16.76
C GLU A 19 14.15 -20.58 -16.35
N GLN A 20 14.89 -20.86 -15.29
CA GLN A 20 15.05 -22.22 -14.71
C GLN A 20 13.85 -22.65 -13.87
N GLY A 21 12.90 -21.75 -13.61
CA GLY A 21 11.67 -22.04 -12.88
C GLY A 21 11.82 -21.92 -11.35
N GLU A 22 12.86 -21.22 -10.85
CA GLU A 22 13.00 -20.96 -9.42
C GLU A 22 11.76 -20.25 -8.87
N PRO A 23 11.13 -20.77 -7.80
CA PRO A 23 9.90 -20.21 -7.28
C PRO A 23 10.11 -18.88 -6.55
N ALA A 24 11.28 -18.71 -5.94
CA ALA A 24 11.61 -17.52 -5.17
C ALA A 24 13.09 -17.17 -5.25
N GLN A 25 13.39 -15.90 -5.36
CA GLN A 25 14.74 -15.37 -5.33
C GLN A 25 14.79 -14.12 -4.47
N VAL A 26 15.91 -13.85 -3.84
CA VAL A 26 16.15 -12.66 -3.04
C VAL A 26 17.18 -11.77 -3.72
N LEU A 27 16.82 -10.50 -3.95
CA LEU A 27 17.76 -9.43 -4.31
C LEU A 27 18.11 -8.65 -3.04
N LEU A 28 19.27 -8.92 -2.45
CA LEU A 28 19.82 -8.11 -1.38
C LEU A 28 20.55 -6.91 -1.99
N GLY A 29 19.86 -5.78 -2.01
CA GLY A 29 20.42 -4.56 -2.59
C GLY A 29 20.50 -3.43 -1.58
N VAL A 30 21.69 -2.87 -1.39
CA VAL A 30 21.87 -1.70 -0.52
C VAL A 30 21.14 -0.48 -1.07
N THR A 31 20.81 0.45 -0.19
CA THR A 31 20.19 1.72 -0.59
C THR A 31 21.11 2.47 -1.57
N GLY A 32 20.57 2.83 -2.72
CA GLY A 32 21.34 3.55 -3.77
C GLY A 32 22.12 2.69 -4.74
N SER A 33 22.00 1.36 -4.67
CA SER A 33 22.63 0.46 -5.66
C SER A 33 21.86 0.38 -6.99
N GLY A 34 20.66 0.97 -7.08
CA GLY A 34 19.82 0.92 -8.28
C GLY A 34 19.00 -0.36 -8.41
N LYS A 35 18.48 -0.89 -7.31
CA LYS A 35 17.61 -2.09 -7.28
C LYS A 35 16.47 -2.03 -8.29
N THR A 36 15.76 -0.89 -8.35
CA THR A 36 14.63 -0.69 -9.27
C THR A 36 15.06 -0.85 -10.73
N PHE A 37 16.22 -0.33 -11.08
CA PHE A 37 16.77 -0.47 -12.43
C PHE A 37 17.16 -1.92 -12.76
N THR A 38 17.75 -2.64 -11.80
CA THR A 38 18.04 -4.07 -11.93
C THR A 38 16.78 -4.87 -12.17
N VAL A 39 15.75 -4.66 -11.35
CA VAL A 39 14.44 -5.31 -11.48
C VAL A 39 13.79 -4.99 -12.85
N ALA A 40 13.85 -3.74 -13.29
CA ALA A 40 13.32 -3.35 -14.60
C ALA A 40 14.01 -4.10 -15.74
N ASN A 41 15.34 -4.28 -15.70
CA ASN A 41 16.04 -5.08 -16.69
C ASN A 41 15.65 -6.56 -16.65
N VAL A 42 15.42 -7.13 -15.45
CA VAL A 42 14.94 -8.52 -15.33
C VAL A 42 13.54 -8.64 -15.93
N ILE A 43 12.63 -7.73 -15.65
CA ILE A 43 11.27 -7.70 -16.22
C ILE A 43 11.34 -7.63 -17.75
N ALA A 44 12.20 -6.76 -18.30
CA ALA A 44 12.39 -6.65 -19.74
C ALA A 44 12.91 -7.95 -20.38
N ASN A 45 13.86 -8.62 -19.74
CA ASN A 45 14.44 -9.86 -20.24
C ASN A 45 13.44 -11.02 -20.22
N VAL A 46 12.64 -11.12 -19.15
CA VAL A 46 11.71 -12.23 -18.92
C VAL A 46 10.42 -12.08 -19.74
N GLY A 47 9.94 -10.85 -19.97
CA GLY A 47 8.76 -10.55 -20.78
C GLY A 47 7.44 -11.10 -20.24
N LYS A 48 7.32 -11.31 -18.92
CA LYS A 48 6.09 -11.74 -18.24
C LYS A 48 5.30 -10.55 -17.69
N PRO A 49 3.96 -10.62 -17.68
CA PRO A 49 3.17 -9.69 -16.87
C PRO A 49 3.68 -9.68 -15.43
N THR A 50 3.88 -8.50 -14.87
CA THR A 50 4.57 -8.35 -13.59
C THR A 50 3.73 -7.53 -12.62
N LEU A 51 3.60 -8.01 -11.39
CA LEU A 51 3.08 -7.26 -10.26
C LEU A 51 4.25 -6.79 -9.39
N VAL A 52 4.40 -5.48 -9.23
CA VAL A 52 5.38 -4.87 -8.32
C VAL A 52 4.63 -4.40 -7.08
N LEU A 53 4.89 -5.04 -5.96
CA LEU A 53 4.22 -4.78 -4.69
C LEU A 53 5.09 -3.90 -3.79
N SER A 54 4.50 -2.82 -3.28
CA SER A 54 5.12 -1.91 -2.30
C SER A 54 4.25 -1.82 -1.04
N HIS A 55 4.85 -1.54 0.11
CA HIS A 55 4.14 -1.51 1.39
C HIS A 55 3.31 -0.23 1.63
N ASN A 56 3.48 0.83 0.84
CA ASN A 56 2.67 2.04 0.96
C ASN A 56 2.45 2.77 -0.38
N LYS A 57 1.47 3.68 -0.41
CA LYS A 57 1.09 4.46 -1.61
C LYS A 57 2.22 5.35 -2.14
N THR A 58 2.99 5.97 -1.27
CA THR A 58 4.05 6.93 -1.66
C THR A 58 5.17 6.23 -2.40
N LEU A 59 5.65 5.10 -1.87
CA LEU A 59 6.64 4.28 -2.55
C LEU A 59 6.10 3.64 -3.82
N ALA A 60 4.85 3.17 -3.81
CA ALA A 60 4.21 2.66 -5.01
C ALA A 60 4.14 3.74 -6.11
N ALA A 61 3.81 4.99 -5.77
CA ALA A 61 3.81 6.12 -6.72
C ALA A 61 5.20 6.39 -7.29
N GLN A 62 6.24 6.37 -6.46
CA GLN A 62 7.62 6.52 -6.91
C GLN A 62 8.02 5.39 -7.86
N LEU A 63 7.77 4.13 -7.49
CA LEU A 63 8.08 2.97 -8.33
C LEU A 63 7.31 3.01 -9.65
N TYR A 64 6.04 3.43 -9.63
CA TYR A 64 5.24 3.61 -10.83
C TYR A 64 5.88 4.61 -11.81
N GLN A 65 6.31 5.77 -11.32
CA GLN A 65 6.96 6.78 -12.14
C GLN A 65 8.31 6.28 -12.69
N GLU A 66 9.10 5.59 -11.87
CA GLU A 66 10.37 5.00 -12.31
C GLU A 66 10.13 3.92 -13.38
N MET A 67 9.20 2.98 -13.16
CA MET A 67 8.84 1.96 -14.13
C MET A 67 8.32 2.57 -15.44
N LYS A 68 7.47 3.58 -15.37
CA LYS A 68 6.96 4.28 -16.55
C LYS A 68 8.06 4.97 -17.35
N SER A 69 9.10 5.48 -16.67
CA SER A 69 10.28 6.05 -17.33
C SER A 69 11.17 5.00 -18.01
N PHE A 70 11.27 3.79 -17.44
CA PHE A 70 12.02 2.68 -18.02
C PHE A 70 11.27 1.97 -19.16
N PHE A 71 9.95 1.98 -19.11
CA PHE A 71 9.06 1.28 -20.04
C PHE A 71 8.03 2.23 -20.67
N PRO A 72 8.47 3.15 -21.55
CA PRO A 72 7.58 4.18 -22.11
C PRO A 72 6.49 3.61 -23.04
N GLU A 73 6.68 2.42 -23.61
CA GLU A 73 5.75 1.79 -24.56
C GLU A 73 4.92 0.66 -23.94
N ASN A 74 5.30 0.18 -22.75
CA ASN A 74 4.57 -0.87 -22.03
C ASN A 74 3.33 -0.32 -21.33
N ALA A 75 2.39 -1.19 -21.01
CA ALA A 75 1.30 -0.88 -20.09
C ALA A 75 1.80 -0.88 -18.64
N VAL A 76 2.29 0.27 -18.18
CA VAL A 76 2.66 0.46 -16.79
C VAL A 76 1.49 1.10 -16.05
N GLU A 77 0.93 0.37 -15.09
CA GLU A 77 -0.32 0.69 -14.43
C GLU A 77 -0.13 0.87 -12.92
N TYR A 78 -1.04 1.62 -12.29
CA TYR A 78 -0.99 1.95 -10.87
C TYR A 78 -2.23 1.45 -10.15
N TYR A 79 -2.07 0.63 -9.12
CA TYR A 79 -3.18 0.03 -8.39
C TYR A 79 -2.98 0.14 -6.89
N VAL A 80 -3.53 1.18 -6.27
CA VAL A 80 -3.50 1.41 -4.83
C VAL A 80 -4.91 1.65 -4.30
N SER A 81 -5.07 1.80 -2.99
CA SER A 81 -6.35 2.19 -2.41
C SER A 81 -6.82 3.55 -2.97
N TYR A 82 -8.05 3.58 -3.46
CA TYR A 82 -8.64 4.78 -4.11
C TYR A 82 -9.30 5.75 -3.13
N TYR A 83 -9.17 5.49 -1.82
CA TYR A 83 -9.68 6.40 -0.80
C TYR A 83 -8.66 7.47 -0.44
N ASP A 84 -9.08 8.75 -0.48
CA ASP A 84 -8.35 9.86 0.13
C ASP A 84 -8.55 9.87 1.64
N TYR A 85 -9.77 9.49 2.05
CA TYR A 85 -10.16 9.27 3.43
C TYR A 85 -11.00 8.01 3.54
N TYR A 86 -10.74 7.20 4.58
CA TYR A 86 -11.51 6.00 4.87
C TYR A 86 -11.66 5.78 6.36
N GLN A 87 -12.89 5.82 6.85
CA GLN A 87 -13.26 5.37 8.18
C GLN A 87 -14.06 4.08 8.02
N PRO A 88 -13.53 2.94 8.46
CA PRO A 88 -14.26 1.68 8.40
C PRO A 88 -15.45 1.70 9.35
N GLU A 89 -16.53 1.03 8.95
CA GLU A 89 -17.64 0.74 9.83
C GLU A 89 -17.17 -0.11 11.01
N ALA A 90 -17.55 0.26 12.22
CA ALA A 90 -17.19 -0.46 13.43
C ALA A 90 -18.25 -0.33 14.51
N TYR A 91 -18.31 -1.27 15.44
CA TYR A 91 -19.13 -1.17 16.65
C TYR A 91 -18.28 -1.40 17.90
N LEU A 92 -18.45 -0.50 18.85
CA LEU A 92 -17.77 -0.50 20.14
C LEU A 92 -18.75 -0.95 21.23
N PRO A 93 -18.72 -2.23 21.66
CA PRO A 93 -19.68 -2.75 22.64
C PRO A 93 -19.61 -2.06 23.99
N THR A 94 -18.43 -1.62 24.40
CA THR A 94 -18.18 -0.97 25.70
C THR A 94 -18.88 0.37 25.88
N THR A 95 -18.98 1.13 24.81
CA THR A 95 -19.60 2.47 24.79
C THR A 95 -20.94 2.49 24.07
N ASP A 96 -21.42 1.33 23.59
CA ASP A 96 -22.58 1.20 22.70
C ASP A 96 -22.53 2.19 21.52
N THR A 97 -21.32 2.34 20.94
CA THR A 97 -21.08 3.33 19.89
C THR A 97 -20.95 2.64 18.53
N TYR A 98 -21.86 2.98 17.64
CA TYR A 98 -21.74 2.60 16.23
C TYR A 98 -21.01 3.69 15.46
N ILE A 99 -19.94 3.30 14.76
CA ILE A 99 -19.16 4.16 13.88
C ILE A 99 -19.60 3.86 12.45
N GLU A 100 -20.24 4.83 11.83
CA GLU A 100 -20.66 4.70 10.44
C GLU A 100 -19.45 4.76 9.50
N LYS A 101 -19.52 3.99 8.41
CA LYS A 101 -18.54 4.05 7.33
C LYS A 101 -18.55 5.45 6.71
N ASP A 102 -17.39 6.08 6.65
CA ASP A 102 -17.19 7.36 5.98
C ASP A 102 -15.98 7.26 5.04
N LEU A 103 -16.09 7.82 3.84
CA LEU A 103 -15.06 7.71 2.82
C LEU A 103 -15.09 8.86 1.84
N ALA A 104 -13.93 9.18 1.29
CA ALA A 104 -13.77 10.07 0.14
C ALA A 104 -12.97 9.32 -0.94
N ILE A 105 -13.58 9.17 -2.11
CA ILE A 105 -12.97 8.49 -3.26
C ILE A 105 -12.13 9.50 -4.05
N ASN A 106 -10.97 9.05 -4.49
CA ASN A 106 -10.13 9.77 -5.45
C ASN A 106 -10.42 9.24 -6.86
N ASP A 107 -11.13 10.03 -7.64
CA ASP A 107 -11.55 9.65 -8.99
C ASP A 107 -10.38 9.38 -9.94
N GLU A 108 -9.23 10.04 -9.71
CA GLU A 108 -8.03 9.83 -10.52
C GLU A 108 -7.39 8.47 -10.24
N ILE A 109 -7.34 8.07 -8.96
CA ILE A 109 -6.85 6.74 -8.57
C ILE A 109 -7.84 5.66 -9.03
N ASP A 110 -9.14 5.91 -8.97
CA ASP A 110 -10.15 4.96 -9.45
C ASP A 110 -10.01 4.71 -10.96
N LYS A 111 -9.78 5.77 -11.75
CA LYS A 111 -9.43 5.65 -13.18
C LYS A 111 -8.21 4.75 -13.40
N LEU A 112 -7.12 4.98 -12.63
CA LEU A 112 -5.89 4.19 -12.77
C LEU A 112 -6.11 2.72 -12.41
N ARG A 113 -6.95 2.43 -11.42
CA ARG A 113 -7.33 1.05 -11.06
C ARG A 113 -8.09 0.34 -12.17
N LEU A 114 -9.07 1.03 -12.76
CA LEU A 114 -9.79 0.53 -13.94
C LEU A 114 -8.85 0.33 -15.13
N GLY A 115 -7.90 1.23 -15.34
CA GLY A 115 -6.85 1.09 -16.36
C GLY A 115 -6.02 -0.16 -16.18
N ALA A 116 -5.59 -0.44 -14.95
CA ALA A 116 -4.82 -1.64 -14.62
C ALA A 116 -5.59 -2.94 -14.93
N VAL A 117 -6.85 -3.01 -14.52
CA VAL A 117 -7.71 -4.17 -14.80
C VAL A 117 -7.96 -4.32 -16.31
N SER A 118 -8.23 -3.23 -17.01
CA SER A 118 -8.45 -3.25 -18.47
C SER A 118 -7.20 -3.72 -19.22
N ALA A 119 -6.00 -3.25 -18.81
CA ALA A 119 -4.74 -3.69 -19.39
C ALA A 119 -4.50 -5.19 -19.20
N LEU A 120 -4.80 -5.73 -18.00
CA LEU A 120 -4.68 -7.16 -17.72
C LEU A 120 -5.66 -8.00 -18.54
N LEU A 121 -6.90 -7.52 -18.70
CA LEU A 121 -7.95 -8.22 -19.48
C LEU A 121 -7.70 -8.14 -21.00
N SER A 122 -6.94 -7.17 -21.48
CA SER A 122 -6.63 -7.01 -22.90
C SER A 122 -5.74 -8.13 -23.47
N GLY A 123 -5.19 -9.00 -22.62
CA GLY A 123 -4.29 -10.07 -23.03
C GLY A 123 -2.86 -9.62 -23.40
N ARG A 124 -2.51 -8.34 -23.16
CA ARG A 124 -1.14 -7.85 -23.29
C ARG A 124 -0.21 -8.61 -22.35
N LYS A 125 1.00 -8.90 -22.82
CA LYS A 125 2.04 -9.56 -22.01
C LYS A 125 3.01 -8.58 -21.37
N ASP A 126 3.03 -7.35 -21.84
CA ASP A 126 3.92 -6.26 -21.41
C ASP A 126 3.31 -5.39 -20.32
N VAL A 127 2.41 -5.96 -19.50
CA VAL A 127 1.75 -5.25 -18.40
C VAL A 127 2.60 -5.30 -17.14
N ILE A 128 2.83 -4.13 -16.55
CA ILE A 128 3.49 -3.97 -15.27
C ILE A 128 2.55 -3.20 -14.36
N VAL A 129 2.03 -3.85 -13.32
CA VAL A 129 1.18 -3.19 -12.33
C VAL A 129 1.97 -2.91 -11.07
N VAL A 130 2.07 -1.65 -10.69
CA VAL A 130 2.65 -1.25 -9.40
C VAL A 130 1.52 -1.05 -8.40
N SER A 131 1.56 -1.80 -7.32
CA SER A 131 0.48 -1.86 -6.34
C SER A 131 0.98 -1.71 -4.89
N SER A 132 0.08 -1.27 -4.03
CA SER A 132 0.19 -1.47 -2.58
C SER A 132 -0.50 -2.79 -2.18
N VAL A 133 -0.59 -3.06 -0.88
CA VAL A 133 -1.32 -4.22 -0.36
C VAL A 133 -2.81 -4.24 -0.72
N SER A 134 -3.35 -3.17 -1.29
CA SER A 134 -4.72 -3.14 -1.79
C SER A 134 -5.02 -4.19 -2.88
N CYS A 135 -3.99 -4.77 -3.50
CA CYS A 135 -4.14 -5.85 -4.48
C CYS A 135 -4.75 -7.14 -3.92
N ILE A 136 -4.71 -7.36 -2.60
CA ILE A 136 -5.28 -8.56 -1.96
C ILE A 136 -6.72 -8.36 -1.47
N TYR A 137 -7.29 -7.16 -1.62
CA TYR A 137 -8.66 -6.88 -1.21
C TYR A 137 -9.68 -7.26 -2.29
N GLY A 138 -10.89 -7.59 -1.83
CA GLY A 138 -11.97 -8.03 -2.69
C GLY A 138 -12.39 -7.02 -3.75
N MET A 139 -12.64 -7.53 -4.95
CA MET A 139 -13.17 -6.79 -6.10
C MET A 139 -14.05 -7.71 -6.96
N GLY A 140 -14.68 -7.18 -8.00
CA GLY A 140 -15.46 -7.98 -8.96
C GLY A 140 -14.61 -9.03 -9.65
N GLY A 141 -15.24 -10.15 -10.03
CA GLY A 141 -14.53 -11.26 -10.67
C GLY A 141 -14.14 -10.99 -12.13
N PRO A 142 -13.04 -11.59 -12.62
CA PRO A 142 -12.58 -11.39 -14.00
C PRO A 142 -13.60 -11.89 -15.04
N THR A 143 -14.34 -12.96 -14.79
CA THR A 143 -15.35 -13.49 -15.71
C THR A 143 -16.47 -12.48 -15.94
N ALA A 144 -17.01 -11.88 -14.86
CA ALA A 144 -18.06 -10.88 -14.97
C ALA A 144 -17.59 -9.64 -15.74
N MET A 145 -16.33 -9.23 -15.54
CA MET A 145 -15.71 -8.14 -16.30
C MET A 145 -15.59 -8.50 -17.78
N GLN A 146 -15.10 -9.70 -18.12
CA GLN A 146 -14.91 -10.16 -19.49
C GLN A 146 -16.22 -10.29 -20.28
N GLU A 147 -17.27 -10.79 -19.65
CA GLU A 147 -18.60 -10.96 -20.27
C GLU A 147 -19.25 -9.59 -20.61
N ASN A 148 -18.85 -8.52 -19.94
CA ASN A 148 -19.38 -7.17 -20.17
C ASN A 148 -18.45 -6.29 -21.00
N ILE A 149 -17.39 -6.82 -21.59
CA ILE A 149 -16.56 -6.11 -22.57
C ILE A 149 -17.34 -5.96 -23.87
N ILE A 150 -17.51 -4.73 -24.36
CA ILE A 150 -18.18 -4.46 -25.62
C ILE A 150 -17.11 -4.44 -26.71
N LYS A 151 -17.22 -5.37 -27.67
CA LYS A 151 -16.30 -5.47 -28.82
C LYS A 151 -16.96 -4.91 -30.04
N ILE A 152 -16.36 -3.89 -30.63
CA ILE A 152 -16.83 -3.20 -31.83
C ILE A 152 -15.75 -3.21 -32.91
N LYS A 153 -16.22 -3.23 -34.15
CA LYS A 153 -15.37 -3.21 -35.33
C LYS A 153 -15.96 -2.30 -36.40
N LYS A 154 -15.11 -1.56 -37.11
CA LYS A 154 -15.53 -0.78 -38.29
C LYS A 154 -16.15 -1.71 -39.34
N GLY A 155 -17.26 -1.29 -39.91
CA GLY A 155 -18.05 -2.10 -40.84
C GLY A 155 -18.94 -3.16 -40.19
N GLN A 156 -19.01 -3.22 -38.86
CA GLN A 156 -19.89 -4.15 -38.16
C GLN A 156 -21.35 -3.70 -38.24
N GLN A 157 -22.24 -4.64 -38.57
CA GLN A 157 -23.67 -4.43 -38.47
C GLN A 157 -24.08 -4.54 -37.00
N LEU A 158 -24.44 -3.40 -36.41
CA LEU A 158 -24.84 -3.30 -35.01
C LEU A 158 -25.82 -2.15 -34.85
N ASP A 159 -27.07 -2.47 -34.47
CA ASP A 159 -28.09 -1.43 -34.16
C ASP A 159 -27.59 -0.53 -33.04
N ARG A 160 -27.69 0.78 -33.24
CA ARG A 160 -27.21 1.77 -32.27
C ARG A 160 -27.91 1.64 -30.92
N ASN A 161 -29.21 1.34 -30.88
CA ASN A 161 -29.93 1.21 -29.61
C ASN A 161 -29.51 -0.05 -28.85
N GLU A 162 -29.14 -1.11 -29.56
CA GLU A 162 -28.52 -2.28 -28.95
C GLU A 162 -27.18 -1.94 -28.34
N PHE A 163 -26.34 -1.21 -29.05
CA PHE A 163 -25.07 -0.71 -28.52
C PHE A 163 -25.25 0.17 -27.27
N LEU A 164 -26.24 1.07 -27.27
CA LEU A 164 -26.55 1.89 -26.09
C LEU A 164 -26.97 1.05 -24.88
N ARG A 165 -27.71 -0.06 -25.10
CA ARG A 165 -28.06 -0.99 -24.02
C ARG A 165 -26.80 -1.68 -23.48
N GLN A 166 -25.90 -2.14 -24.35
CA GLN A 166 -24.64 -2.73 -23.95
C GLN A 166 -23.79 -1.74 -23.09
N LEU A 167 -23.79 -0.45 -23.44
CA LEU A 167 -23.13 0.57 -22.62
C LEU A 167 -23.73 0.71 -21.21
N VAL A 168 -25.06 0.67 -21.11
CA VAL A 168 -25.75 0.70 -19.80
C VAL A 168 -25.45 -0.56 -18.99
N ASP A 169 -25.44 -1.74 -19.63
CA ASP A 169 -25.08 -3.01 -18.99
C ASP A 169 -23.61 -3.01 -18.53
N ALA A 170 -22.73 -2.32 -19.26
CA ALA A 170 -21.35 -2.07 -18.86
C ALA A 170 -21.19 -0.91 -17.87
N LEU A 171 -22.29 -0.43 -17.28
CA LEU A 171 -22.36 0.59 -16.23
C LEU A 171 -21.98 2.02 -16.66
N TYR A 172 -22.02 2.33 -17.96
CA TYR A 172 -21.95 3.70 -18.44
C TYR A 172 -23.31 4.40 -18.29
N VAL A 173 -23.28 5.65 -17.89
CA VAL A 173 -24.50 6.46 -17.66
C VAL A 173 -24.70 7.43 -18.82
N ARG A 174 -25.95 7.49 -19.37
CA ARG A 174 -26.26 8.47 -20.40
C ARG A 174 -26.37 9.88 -19.81
N ASN A 175 -25.59 10.79 -20.33
CA ASN A 175 -25.65 12.21 -19.99
C ASN A 175 -25.39 13.05 -21.24
N ASP A 176 -26.46 13.57 -21.84
CA ASP A 176 -26.39 14.36 -23.08
C ASP A 176 -26.02 15.84 -22.84
N ILE A 177 -26.04 16.28 -21.56
CA ILE A 177 -25.74 17.66 -21.16
C ILE A 177 -24.26 17.85 -20.90
N GLU A 178 -23.74 17.08 -19.97
CA GLU A 178 -22.33 17.14 -19.51
C GLU A 178 -21.69 15.77 -19.61
N LEU A 179 -20.71 15.65 -20.49
CA LEU A 179 -20.00 14.39 -20.67
C LEU A 179 -18.85 14.29 -19.67
N GLN A 180 -19.04 13.45 -18.65
CA GLN A 180 -18.04 13.16 -17.62
C GLN A 180 -17.52 11.73 -17.78
N ARG A 181 -16.44 11.38 -17.10
CA ARG A 181 -15.87 10.03 -17.09
C ARG A 181 -16.92 9.00 -16.65
N GLY A 182 -17.03 7.89 -17.38
CA GLY A 182 -18.05 6.88 -17.16
C GLY A 182 -19.42 7.21 -17.76
N ASN A 183 -19.53 8.32 -18.54
CA ASN A 183 -20.76 8.70 -19.20
C ASN A 183 -20.65 8.54 -20.71
N PHE A 184 -21.80 8.41 -21.36
CA PHE A 184 -21.90 8.52 -22.80
C PHE A 184 -23.00 9.52 -23.19
N ARG A 185 -22.88 10.12 -24.35
CA ARG A 185 -23.91 11.00 -24.95
C ARG A 185 -24.16 10.61 -26.40
N VAL A 186 -25.35 10.92 -26.86
CA VAL A 186 -25.80 10.64 -28.24
C VAL A 186 -26.08 11.97 -28.98
N LYS A 187 -25.44 12.17 -30.12
CA LYS A 187 -25.63 13.29 -31.00
C LYS A 187 -25.84 12.83 -32.44
N GLY A 188 -27.10 12.73 -32.90
CA GLY A 188 -27.40 12.20 -34.23
C GLY A 188 -26.93 10.77 -34.40
N GLU A 189 -26.08 10.51 -35.39
CA GLU A 189 -25.50 9.20 -35.69
C GLU A 189 -24.19 8.95 -34.92
N THR A 190 -23.84 9.79 -33.96
CA THR A 190 -22.60 9.70 -33.20
C THR A 190 -22.86 9.44 -31.73
N VAL A 191 -22.10 8.52 -31.15
CA VAL A 191 -22.05 8.24 -29.70
C VAL A 191 -20.67 8.57 -29.19
N ASP A 192 -20.58 9.51 -28.26
CA ASP A 192 -19.35 9.85 -27.56
C ASP A 192 -19.36 9.17 -26.19
N ILE A 193 -18.31 8.40 -25.88
CA ILE A 193 -18.17 7.66 -24.62
C ILE A 193 -16.92 8.17 -23.92
N PHE A 194 -17.09 8.81 -22.76
CA PHE A 194 -15.95 9.17 -21.94
C PHE A 194 -15.58 7.96 -21.07
N MET A 195 -14.53 7.29 -21.48
CA MET A 195 -14.15 6.03 -20.87
C MET A 195 -13.74 6.19 -19.42
N ALA A 196 -14.15 5.25 -18.55
CA ALA A 196 -13.90 5.34 -17.13
C ALA A 196 -12.39 5.20 -16.77
N TYR A 197 -11.62 4.58 -17.64
CA TYR A 197 -10.19 4.26 -17.48
C TYR A 197 -9.24 5.12 -18.34
N SER A 198 -9.76 6.18 -18.98
CA SER A 198 -8.97 7.06 -19.86
C SER A 198 -9.34 8.52 -19.67
N ASP A 199 -8.48 9.43 -20.10
CA ASP A 199 -8.75 10.87 -20.13
C ASP A 199 -9.37 11.32 -21.48
N ASN A 200 -9.50 10.40 -22.43
CA ASN A 200 -9.99 10.65 -23.75
C ASN A 200 -11.40 10.08 -23.95
N VAL A 201 -12.06 10.57 -24.98
CA VAL A 201 -13.40 10.14 -25.36
C VAL A 201 -13.31 9.23 -26.58
N LEU A 202 -14.00 8.10 -26.55
CA LEU A 202 -14.19 7.24 -27.72
C LEU A 202 -15.43 7.73 -28.47
N ARG A 203 -15.26 8.08 -29.73
CA ARG A 203 -16.33 8.48 -30.65
C ARG A 203 -16.61 7.37 -31.63
N VAL A 204 -17.84 6.88 -31.64
CA VAL A 204 -18.33 5.88 -32.58
C VAL A 204 -19.41 6.51 -33.44
N THR A 205 -19.27 6.43 -34.77
CA THR A 205 -20.23 7.00 -35.71
C THR A 205 -20.86 5.88 -36.54
N TRP A 206 -22.17 5.98 -36.75
CA TRP A 206 -22.96 5.04 -37.54
C TRP A 206 -23.32 5.63 -38.93
N TRP A 207 -23.37 4.73 -39.87
CA TRP A 207 -24.06 4.96 -41.14
C TRP A 207 -25.16 3.92 -41.26
N ASP A 208 -26.43 4.32 -41.09
CA ASP A 208 -27.57 3.40 -40.93
C ASP A 208 -27.33 2.46 -39.73
N ASP A 209 -27.34 1.16 -39.89
CA ASP A 209 -27.07 0.15 -38.85
C ASP A 209 -25.61 -0.39 -38.85
N GLU A 210 -24.70 0.29 -39.55
CA GLU A 210 -23.29 -0.10 -39.67
C GLU A 210 -22.37 0.91 -38.95
N ILE A 211 -21.37 0.42 -38.23
CA ILE A 211 -20.34 1.26 -37.63
C ILE A 211 -19.41 1.79 -38.74
N ASP A 212 -19.48 3.10 -39.00
CA ASP A 212 -18.67 3.78 -40.03
C ASP A 212 -17.28 4.13 -39.53
N SER A 213 -17.17 4.66 -38.29
CA SER A 213 -15.86 5.02 -37.72
C SER A 213 -15.80 4.82 -36.22
N ILE A 214 -14.57 4.52 -35.74
CA ILE A 214 -14.23 4.40 -34.32
C ILE A 214 -13.00 5.27 -34.11
N GLU A 215 -13.12 6.33 -33.30
CA GLU A 215 -12.07 7.33 -33.14
C GLU A 215 -11.90 7.68 -31.66
N GLU A 216 -10.65 7.82 -31.24
CA GLU A 216 -10.32 8.44 -29.96
C GLU A 216 -10.16 9.95 -30.19
N VAL A 217 -10.83 10.75 -29.37
CA VAL A 217 -10.81 12.20 -29.44
C VAL A 217 -10.42 12.79 -28.08
N ASP A 218 -9.72 13.90 -28.11
CA ASP A 218 -9.37 14.67 -26.93
C ASP A 218 -10.63 15.14 -26.19
N SER A 219 -10.70 14.95 -24.88
CA SER A 219 -11.92 15.23 -24.09
C SER A 219 -12.31 16.71 -23.99
N LEU A 220 -11.37 17.63 -24.23
CA LEU A 220 -11.60 19.07 -24.15
C LEU A 220 -11.85 19.67 -25.52
N THR A 221 -11.02 19.33 -26.50
CA THR A 221 -11.04 19.95 -27.84
C THR A 221 -11.85 19.14 -28.85
N TYR A 222 -12.14 17.88 -28.56
CA TYR A 222 -12.79 16.91 -29.47
C TYR A 222 -12.03 16.68 -30.78
N HIS A 223 -10.75 17.07 -30.84
CA HIS A 223 -9.91 16.74 -31.98
C HIS A 223 -9.57 15.25 -31.98
N ARG A 224 -9.61 14.66 -33.17
CA ARG A 224 -9.25 13.27 -33.38
C ARG A 224 -7.77 13.03 -33.05
N LEU A 225 -7.52 12.06 -32.19
CA LEU A 225 -6.18 11.60 -31.81
C LEU A 225 -5.76 10.36 -32.60
N VAL A 226 -6.61 9.33 -32.58
CA VAL A 226 -6.35 8.03 -33.23
C VAL A 226 -7.65 7.50 -33.83
N SER A 227 -7.55 6.74 -34.94
CA SER A 227 -8.66 5.94 -35.51
C SER A 227 -8.36 4.46 -35.36
N PHE A 228 -9.39 3.66 -35.12
CA PHE A 228 -9.30 2.23 -34.91
C PHE A 228 -10.15 1.45 -35.90
N ASP A 229 -9.68 0.27 -36.31
CA ASP A 229 -10.49 -0.69 -37.06
C ASP A 229 -11.33 -1.56 -36.13
N ALA A 230 -10.87 -1.79 -34.91
CA ALA A 230 -11.58 -2.51 -33.86
C ALA A 230 -11.23 -1.93 -32.49
N TYR A 231 -12.16 -1.98 -31.54
CA TYR A 231 -11.95 -1.49 -30.19
C TYR A 231 -12.72 -2.33 -29.17
N GLU A 232 -12.16 -2.45 -27.96
CA GLU A 232 -12.78 -3.11 -26.81
C GLU A 232 -13.08 -2.08 -25.73
N ILE A 233 -14.36 -1.92 -25.37
CA ILE A 233 -14.81 -1.00 -24.31
C ILE A 233 -14.99 -1.84 -23.03
N TYR A 234 -14.23 -1.49 -22.02
CA TYR A 234 -14.29 -2.14 -20.71
C TYR A 234 -15.36 -1.48 -19.82
N PRO A 235 -15.97 -2.23 -18.87
CA PRO A 235 -16.97 -1.69 -17.96
C PRO A 235 -16.48 -0.45 -17.19
N ALA A 236 -17.44 0.42 -16.84
CA ALA A 236 -17.15 1.66 -16.12
C ALA A 236 -16.92 1.47 -14.60
N ASN A 237 -17.06 0.26 -14.08
CA ASN A 237 -16.85 -0.04 -12.66
C ASN A 237 -16.25 -1.44 -12.50
N LEU A 238 -15.48 -1.63 -11.42
CA LEU A 238 -14.88 -2.92 -11.08
C LEU A 238 -15.88 -3.97 -10.56
N PHE A 239 -17.08 -3.54 -10.14
CA PHE A 239 -18.16 -4.41 -9.67
C PHE A 239 -19.30 -4.38 -10.69
N VAL A 240 -19.32 -5.35 -11.58
CA VAL A 240 -20.37 -5.49 -12.60
C VAL A 240 -21.35 -6.58 -12.15
N THR A 241 -22.63 -6.25 -12.09
CA THR A 241 -23.70 -7.20 -11.78
C THR A 241 -24.86 -7.02 -12.76
N THR A 242 -25.46 -8.13 -13.16
CA THR A 242 -26.69 -8.09 -13.97
C THR A 242 -27.93 -7.91 -13.08
N LYS A 243 -29.05 -7.44 -13.66
CA LYS A 243 -30.32 -7.34 -12.96
C LYS A 243 -30.76 -8.68 -12.38
N GLU A 244 -30.59 -9.76 -13.15
CA GLU A 244 -30.92 -11.13 -12.71
C GLU A 244 -30.07 -11.58 -11.51
N GLN A 245 -28.76 -11.29 -11.54
CA GLN A 245 -27.86 -11.55 -10.41
C GLN A 245 -28.28 -10.76 -9.17
N THR A 246 -28.66 -9.50 -9.34
CA THR A 246 -29.14 -8.64 -8.25
C THR A 246 -30.41 -9.20 -7.62
N GLU A 247 -31.40 -9.61 -8.43
CA GLU A 247 -32.64 -10.21 -7.92
C GLU A 247 -32.36 -11.53 -7.18
N LYS A 248 -31.44 -12.35 -7.68
CA LYS A 248 -31.01 -13.58 -6.99
C LYS A 248 -30.32 -13.28 -5.67
N ALA A 249 -29.41 -12.30 -5.66
CA ALA A 249 -28.70 -11.87 -4.45
C ALA A 249 -29.69 -11.40 -3.36
N ILE A 250 -30.68 -10.59 -3.73
CA ILE A 250 -31.71 -10.10 -2.79
C ILE A 250 -32.48 -11.26 -2.15
N ARG A 251 -32.86 -12.29 -2.92
CA ARG A 251 -33.53 -13.48 -2.35
C ARG A 251 -32.65 -14.21 -1.35
N MET A 252 -31.37 -14.40 -1.68
CA MET A 252 -30.42 -15.05 -0.78
C MET A 252 -30.17 -14.23 0.50
N ILE A 253 -30.13 -12.89 0.39
CA ILE A 253 -30.03 -12.00 1.55
C ILE A 253 -31.26 -12.14 2.45
N GLN A 254 -32.47 -12.23 1.86
CA GLN A 254 -33.72 -12.43 2.61
C GLN A 254 -33.71 -13.76 3.36
N ASP A 255 -33.27 -14.86 2.72
CA ASP A 255 -33.19 -16.18 3.33
C ASP A 255 -32.23 -16.17 4.53
N ASP A 256 -31.03 -15.57 4.38
CA ASP A 256 -30.05 -15.46 5.46
C ASP A 256 -30.52 -14.52 6.57
N LEU A 257 -31.30 -13.48 6.24
CA LEU A 257 -31.91 -12.60 7.26
C LEU A 257 -32.87 -13.38 8.14
N VAL A 258 -33.76 -14.19 7.57
CA VAL A 258 -34.71 -15.02 8.35
C VAL A 258 -33.96 -15.95 9.30
N VAL A 259 -32.90 -16.59 8.85
CA VAL A 259 -32.06 -17.45 9.70
C VAL A 259 -31.42 -16.65 10.82
N ARG A 260 -30.93 -15.43 10.55
CA ARG A 260 -30.26 -14.60 11.55
C ARG A 260 -31.25 -14.00 12.56
N GLU A 261 -32.44 -13.61 12.13
CA GLU A 261 -33.52 -13.20 13.04
C GLU A 261 -33.87 -14.32 14.01
N GLN A 262 -34.06 -15.55 13.50
CA GLN A 262 -34.37 -16.69 14.35
C GLN A 262 -33.25 -16.99 15.35
N PHE A 263 -32.00 -16.88 14.95
CA PHE A 263 -30.84 -17.03 15.83
C PHE A 263 -30.88 -16.05 17.02
N PHE A 264 -31.19 -14.78 16.79
CA PHE A 264 -31.29 -13.80 17.89
C PHE A 264 -32.54 -14.01 18.74
N LYS A 265 -33.65 -14.44 18.17
CA LYS A 265 -34.87 -14.86 18.92
C LYS A 265 -34.58 -16.00 19.88
N ASP A 266 -33.89 -17.02 19.42
CA ASP A 266 -33.53 -18.19 20.22
C ASP A 266 -32.60 -17.83 21.38
N LEU A 267 -31.77 -16.78 21.21
CA LEU A 267 -30.94 -16.20 22.25
C LEU A 267 -31.71 -15.26 23.20
N GLY A 268 -32.96 -14.90 22.88
CA GLY A 268 -33.75 -13.92 23.63
C GLY A 268 -33.28 -12.46 23.47
N ASP A 269 -32.49 -12.16 22.45
CA ASP A 269 -31.93 -10.82 22.20
C ASP A 269 -32.76 -10.06 21.15
N ASN A 270 -33.89 -9.53 21.57
CA ASN A 270 -34.83 -8.81 20.71
C ASN A 270 -34.24 -7.52 20.12
N ILE A 271 -33.25 -6.91 20.79
CA ILE A 271 -32.62 -5.68 20.30
C ILE A 271 -31.77 -5.97 19.04
N LYS A 272 -30.98 -7.04 19.09
CA LYS A 272 -30.16 -7.44 17.94
C LYS A 272 -31.01 -7.98 16.80
N GLU A 273 -32.08 -8.70 17.10
CA GLU A 273 -33.05 -9.15 16.10
C GLU A 273 -33.64 -7.97 15.34
N GLN A 274 -34.18 -6.99 16.05
CA GLN A 274 -34.77 -5.81 15.42
C GLN A 274 -33.75 -5.02 14.61
N ARG A 275 -32.56 -4.84 15.17
CA ARG A 275 -31.46 -4.10 14.51
C ARG A 275 -31.06 -4.71 13.18
N ILE A 276 -30.82 -6.02 13.16
CA ILE A 276 -30.42 -6.70 11.92
C ILE A 276 -31.52 -6.67 10.87
N LYS A 277 -32.77 -6.82 11.29
CA LYS A 277 -33.94 -6.74 10.44
C LYS A 277 -34.06 -5.40 9.76
N GLU A 278 -34.13 -4.32 10.55
CA GLU A 278 -34.27 -2.96 10.04
C GLU A 278 -33.12 -2.58 9.11
N ARG A 279 -31.89 -2.95 9.46
CA ARG A 279 -30.71 -2.66 8.63
C ARG A 279 -30.75 -3.37 7.30
N VAL A 280 -31.00 -4.68 7.30
CA VAL A 280 -30.95 -5.47 6.06
C VAL A 280 -32.14 -5.16 5.16
N GLU A 281 -33.34 -4.96 5.73
CA GLU A 281 -34.53 -4.55 4.95
C GLU A 281 -34.31 -3.20 4.26
N TYR A 282 -33.74 -2.22 4.98
CA TYR A 282 -33.36 -0.92 4.40
C TYR A 282 -32.32 -1.08 3.28
N ASP A 283 -31.24 -1.81 3.54
CA ASP A 283 -30.19 -2.05 2.54
C ASP A 283 -30.74 -2.72 1.26
N MET A 284 -31.65 -3.70 1.41
CA MET A 284 -32.31 -4.36 0.28
C MET A 284 -33.22 -3.42 -0.52
N GLU A 285 -33.94 -2.53 0.16
CA GLU A 285 -34.75 -1.52 -0.52
C GLU A 285 -33.88 -0.56 -1.35
N MET A 286 -32.78 -0.08 -0.77
CA MET A 286 -31.80 0.75 -1.45
C MET A 286 -31.19 0.04 -2.68
N ILE A 287 -30.84 -1.23 -2.55
CA ILE A 287 -30.31 -2.02 -3.67
C ILE A 287 -31.36 -2.19 -4.79
N LYS A 288 -32.63 -2.39 -4.45
CA LYS A 288 -33.71 -2.51 -5.44
C LYS A 288 -33.97 -1.22 -6.20
N GLU A 289 -34.00 -0.10 -5.48
CA GLU A 289 -34.39 1.20 -6.05
C GLU A 289 -33.21 1.92 -6.73
N LEU A 290 -32.02 1.88 -6.12
CA LEU A 290 -30.84 2.64 -6.56
C LEU A 290 -29.71 1.76 -7.13
N GLY A 291 -29.80 0.44 -7.01
CA GLY A 291 -28.74 -0.49 -7.41
C GLY A 291 -27.59 -0.58 -6.41
N HIS A 292 -27.60 0.19 -5.33
CA HIS A 292 -26.53 0.16 -4.32
C HIS A 292 -27.04 0.57 -2.92
N CYS A 293 -26.27 0.23 -1.89
CA CYS A 293 -26.47 0.73 -0.53
C CYS A 293 -25.13 1.03 0.14
N SER A 294 -25.17 1.78 1.26
CA SER A 294 -23.96 1.99 2.08
C SER A 294 -23.49 0.66 2.67
N GLY A 295 -22.24 0.27 2.37
CA GLY A 295 -21.67 -0.99 2.81
C GLY A 295 -22.10 -2.20 1.96
N ILE A 296 -22.48 -1.99 0.69
CA ILE A 296 -22.87 -3.07 -0.24
C ILE A 296 -21.81 -4.19 -0.34
N GLU A 297 -20.56 -3.87 -0.10
CA GLU A 297 -19.47 -4.85 -0.09
C GLU A 297 -19.69 -5.97 0.95
N ASN A 298 -20.43 -5.71 2.03
CA ASN A 298 -20.78 -6.74 3.03
C ASN A 298 -21.73 -7.81 2.48
N TYR A 299 -22.32 -7.55 1.33
CA TYR A 299 -23.19 -8.48 0.58
C TYR A 299 -22.50 -9.06 -0.65
N SER A 300 -21.22 -8.80 -0.89
CA SER A 300 -20.48 -9.19 -2.11
C SER A 300 -20.62 -10.68 -2.44
N ARG A 301 -20.59 -11.56 -1.43
CA ARG A 301 -20.75 -13.01 -1.60
C ARG A 301 -21.99 -13.39 -2.39
N TYR A 302 -23.12 -12.71 -2.15
CA TYR A 302 -24.37 -13.00 -2.83
C TYR A 302 -24.37 -12.57 -4.30
N PHE A 303 -23.69 -11.47 -4.60
CA PHE A 303 -23.56 -10.96 -5.97
C PHE A 303 -22.56 -11.76 -6.79
N ASP A 304 -21.47 -12.22 -6.17
CA ASP A 304 -20.43 -13.01 -6.84
C ASP A 304 -20.80 -14.49 -6.98
N GLY A 305 -21.85 -14.94 -6.30
CA GLY A 305 -22.27 -16.35 -6.25
C GLY A 305 -21.32 -17.27 -5.49
N ARG A 306 -20.46 -16.71 -4.61
CA ARG A 306 -19.54 -17.46 -3.76
C ARG A 306 -20.26 -18.17 -2.62
N HIS A 307 -19.67 -19.25 -2.15
CA HIS A 307 -20.11 -19.96 -0.95
C HIS A 307 -19.52 -19.31 0.31
N GLU A 308 -20.10 -19.63 1.46
CA GLU A 308 -19.59 -19.18 2.75
C GLU A 308 -18.13 -19.61 2.96
N GLY A 309 -17.30 -18.66 3.39
CA GLY A 309 -15.87 -18.87 3.62
C GLY A 309 -15.01 -18.85 2.37
N GLU A 310 -15.60 -18.84 1.18
CA GLU A 310 -14.86 -18.76 -0.08
C GLU A 310 -14.20 -17.37 -0.23
N ARG A 311 -12.92 -17.38 -0.66
CA ARG A 311 -12.16 -16.14 -0.81
C ARG A 311 -12.77 -15.22 -1.87
N PRO A 312 -12.72 -13.89 -1.70
CA PRO A 312 -13.11 -12.97 -2.77
C PRO A 312 -12.11 -13.00 -3.93
N TYR A 313 -12.56 -12.53 -5.09
CA TYR A 313 -11.67 -12.18 -6.17
C TYR A 313 -10.85 -10.95 -5.80
N CYS A 314 -9.63 -10.87 -6.28
CA CYS A 314 -8.72 -9.75 -6.07
C CYS A 314 -7.93 -9.45 -7.36
N LEU A 315 -7.05 -8.46 -7.33
CA LEU A 315 -6.25 -8.10 -8.50
C LEU A 315 -5.45 -9.28 -9.08
N LEU A 316 -4.97 -10.18 -8.22
CA LEU A 316 -4.17 -11.32 -8.67
C LEU A 316 -4.94 -12.28 -9.57
N ASP A 317 -6.27 -12.34 -9.46
CA ASP A 317 -7.13 -13.18 -10.32
C ASP A 317 -7.18 -12.70 -11.77
N PHE A 318 -6.79 -11.47 -12.04
CA PHE A 318 -6.72 -10.88 -13.39
C PHE A 318 -5.39 -11.14 -14.09
N PHE A 319 -4.36 -11.55 -13.34
CA PHE A 319 -3.08 -11.93 -13.91
C PHE A 319 -3.13 -13.33 -14.52
N PRO A 320 -2.34 -13.60 -15.58
CA PRO A 320 -2.11 -14.96 -16.05
C PRO A 320 -1.39 -15.75 -14.94
N LYS A 321 -1.54 -17.08 -14.95
CA LYS A 321 -0.99 -17.95 -13.90
C LYS A 321 0.54 -17.83 -13.74
N ASP A 322 1.25 -17.52 -14.82
CA ASP A 322 2.70 -17.45 -14.87
C ASP A 322 3.27 -16.01 -14.75
N PHE A 323 2.54 -15.12 -14.11
CA PHE A 323 3.03 -13.76 -13.85
C PHE A 323 4.22 -13.76 -12.88
N LEU A 324 5.02 -12.70 -12.96
CA LEU A 324 6.13 -12.44 -12.03
C LEU A 324 5.66 -11.52 -10.89
N LEU A 325 5.90 -11.92 -9.65
CA LEU A 325 5.75 -11.06 -8.49
C LEU A 325 7.10 -10.45 -8.11
N VAL A 326 7.14 -9.14 -7.96
CA VAL A 326 8.27 -8.42 -7.34
C VAL A 326 7.78 -7.75 -6.07
N VAL A 327 8.39 -8.06 -4.94
CA VAL A 327 8.02 -7.47 -3.64
C VAL A 327 9.12 -6.51 -3.21
N ASP A 328 8.85 -5.21 -3.30
CA ASP A 328 9.78 -4.19 -2.82
C ASP A 328 9.69 -4.04 -1.31
N GLU A 329 10.85 -3.78 -0.68
CA GLU A 329 11.00 -3.76 0.78
C GLU A 329 10.28 -4.94 1.44
N SER A 330 10.56 -6.16 0.94
CA SER A 330 9.82 -7.40 1.23
C SER A 330 9.73 -7.70 2.72
N HIS A 331 10.78 -7.39 3.51
CA HIS A 331 10.82 -7.54 4.95
C HIS A 331 9.73 -6.72 5.71
N VAL A 332 9.11 -5.74 5.04
CA VAL A 332 7.95 -4.97 5.53
C VAL A 332 6.67 -5.41 4.84
N SER A 333 6.71 -5.55 3.51
CA SER A 333 5.52 -5.83 2.69
C SER A 333 4.90 -7.20 3.00
N ILE A 334 5.70 -8.22 3.19
CA ILE A 334 5.23 -9.59 3.48
C ILE A 334 4.52 -9.68 4.84
N PRO A 335 5.10 -9.21 5.96
CA PRO A 335 4.38 -9.17 7.23
C PRO A 335 3.09 -8.36 7.19
N GLN A 336 3.06 -7.28 6.40
CA GLN A 336 1.85 -6.47 6.23
C GLN A 336 0.71 -7.28 5.60
N ILE A 337 1.00 -8.05 4.54
CA ILE A 337 0.00 -8.94 3.92
C ILE A 337 -0.55 -9.92 4.93
N GLY A 338 0.31 -10.56 5.72
CA GLY A 338 -0.09 -11.52 6.75
C GLY A 338 -1.02 -10.93 7.83
N ALA A 339 -0.84 -9.65 8.14
CA ALA A 339 -1.59 -8.98 9.21
C ALA A 339 -3.00 -8.48 8.79
N MET A 340 -3.25 -8.29 7.48
CA MET A 340 -4.48 -7.64 6.99
C MET A 340 -5.75 -8.42 7.32
N TYR A 341 -5.75 -9.72 7.14
CA TYR A 341 -6.93 -10.56 7.37
C TYR A 341 -7.40 -10.52 8.83
N GLY A 342 -6.49 -10.64 9.78
CA GLY A 342 -6.82 -10.67 11.21
C GLY A 342 -7.51 -9.39 11.68
N GLY A 343 -7.01 -8.23 11.23
CA GLY A 343 -7.57 -6.93 11.57
C GLY A 343 -8.99 -6.73 11.06
N ASP A 344 -9.23 -7.10 9.79
CA ASP A 344 -10.57 -6.99 9.18
C ASP A 344 -11.58 -7.90 9.88
N ARG A 345 -11.21 -9.17 10.16
CA ARG A 345 -12.08 -10.13 10.82
C ARG A 345 -12.48 -9.70 12.23
N ALA A 346 -11.54 -9.23 13.04
CA ALA A 346 -11.82 -8.78 14.40
C ALA A 346 -12.84 -7.64 14.44
N ARG A 347 -12.71 -6.67 13.54
CA ARG A 347 -13.64 -5.55 13.41
C ARG A 347 -15.04 -6.02 13.02
N LYS A 348 -15.16 -6.91 12.04
CA LYS A 348 -16.45 -7.45 11.56
C LYS A 348 -17.12 -8.35 12.56
N GLN A 349 -16.37 -9.01 13.41
CA GLN A 349 -16.94 -9.86 14.45
C GLN A 349 -17.94 -9.10 15.33
N ASN A 350 -17.59 -7.91 15.81
CA ASN A 350 -18.51 -7.09 16.59
C ASN A 350 -19.75 -6.69 15.77
N LEU A 351 -19.59 -6.30 14.50
CA LEU A 351 -20.72 -5.93 13.65
C LEU A 351 -21.71 -7.07 13.45
N VAL A 352 -21.22 -8.30 13.31
CA VAL A 352 -22.05 -9.49 13.12
C VAL A 352 -22.67 -9.96 14.46
N GLU A 353 -21.90 -10.01 15.54
CA GLU A 353 -22.36 -10.48 16.85
C GLU A 353 -23.42 -9.56 17.47
N TYR A 354 -23.34 -8.26 17.18
CA TYR A 354 -24.27 -7.25 17.71
C TYR A 354 -25.41 -6.88 16.75
N GLY A 355 -25.57 -7.61 15.64
CA GLY A 355 -26.70 -7.47 14.72
C GLY A 355 -26.65 -6.26 13.80
N PHE A 356 -25.47 -5.73 13.48
CA PHE A 356 -25.30 -4.65 12.48
C PHE A 356 -25.12 -5.20 11.07
N ARG A 357 -24.55 -6.41 10.94
CA ARG A 357 -24.31 -7.06 9.64
C ARG A 357 -24.63 -8.54 9.69
N LEU A 358 -25.01 -9.09 8.53
CA LEU A 358 -25.14 -10.54 8.35
C LEU A 358 -23.76 -11.22 8.38
N PRO A 359 -23.69 -12.54 8.70
CA PRO A 359 -22.43 -13.30 8.66
C PRO A 359 -21.70 -13.23 7.32
N ALA A 360 -22.39 -12.99 6.20
CA ALA A 360 -21.81 -12.78 4.89
C ALA A 360 -20.77 -11.64 4.85
N ALA A 361 -20.83 -10.69 5.78
CA ALA A 361 -19.81 -9.64 5.90
C ALA A 361 -18.40 -10.19 6.12
N PHE A 362 -18.25 -11.36 6.73
CA PHE A 362 -16.96 -12.01 6.91
C PHE A 362 -16.30 -12.44 5.59
N ASP A 363 -17.10 -12.65 4.54
CA ASP A 363 -16.61 -13.10 3.23
C ASP A 363 -16.16 -11.95 2.32
N ASN A 364 -16.42 -10.71 2.71
CA ASN A 364 -15.79 -9.52 2.14
C ASN A 364 -14.52 -9.21 2.92
N ARG A 365 -13.40 -9.79 2.56
CA ARG A 365 -12.17 -9.78 3.32
C ARG A 365 -10.95 -9.73 2.41
N PRO A 366 -9.79 -9.28 2.89
CA PRO A 366 -8.54 -9.51 2.17
C PRO A 366 -8.21 -11.02 2.14
N LEU A 367 -7.32 -11.39 1.24
CA LEU A 367 -6.77 -12.75 1.23
C LEU A 367 -6.10 -13.07 2.56
N THR A 368 -6.18 -14.33 2.97
CA THR A 368 -5.26 -14.85 3.98
C THR A 368 -3.86 -14.95 3.38
N PHE A 369 -2.85 -15.07 4.24
CA PHE A 369 -1.47 -15.22 3.75
C PHE A 369 -1.28 -16.48 2.90
N ASP A 370 -1.88 -17.60 3.31
CA ASP A 370 -1.81 -18.86 2.59
C ASP A 370 -2.50 -18.78 1.22
N GLU A 371 -3.64 -18.10 1.14
CA GLU A 371 -4.33 -17.84 -0.13
C GLU A 371 -3.46 -16.99 -1.07
N PHE A 372 -2.86 -15.91 -0.55
CA PHE A 372 -1.93 -15.08 -1.31
C PHE A 372 -0.74 -15.91 -1.81
N HIS A 373 -0.09 -16.64 -0.91
CA HIS A 373 1.07 -17.47 -1.24
C HIS A 373 0.75 -18.51 -2.33
N SER A 374 -0.42 -19.14 -2.25
CA SER A 374 -0.85 -20.17 -3.22
C SER A 374 -1.07 -19.65 -4.65
N MET A 375 -1.26 -18.35 -4.82
CA MET A 375 -1.47 -17.71 -6.13
C MET A 375 -0.16 -17.32 -6.81
N ILE A 376 0.98 -17.41 -6.12
CA ILE A 376 2.28 -16.97 -6.64
C ILE A 376 3.07 -18.17 -7.13
N HIS A 377 3.59 -18.08 -8.35
CA HIS A 377 4.44 -19.12 -8.94
C HIS A 377 5.91 -18.74 -8.90
N GLN A 378 6.23 -17.48 -9.16
CA GLN A 378 7.60 -16.96 -9.15
C GLN A 378 7.64 -15.58 -8.52
N ALA A 379 8.55 -15.37 -7.58
CA ALA A 379 8.71 -14.11 -6.87
C ALA A 379 10.18 -13.68 -6.78
N ILE A 380 10.40 -12.36 -6.87
CA ILE A 380 11.66 -11.72 -6.49
C ILE A 380 11.38 -10.85 -5.26
N TYR A 381 12.02 -11.19 -4.16
CA TYR A 381 11.97 -10.40 -2.93
C TYR A 381 13.14 -9.41 -2.91
N VAL A 382 12.82 -8.12 -2.89
CA VAL A 382 13.81 -7.04 -2.95
C VAL A 382 13.93 -6.40 -1.56
N SER A 383 15.11 -6.42 -0.97
CA SER A 383 15.34 -5.82 0.34
C SER A 383 16.83 -5.52 0.57
N ALA A 384 17.13 -4.50 1.36
CA ALA A 384 18.47 -4.28 1.92
C ALA A 384 18.74 -5.18 3.15
N THR A 385 17.69 -5.70 3.77
CA THR A 385 17.71 -6.52 5.00
C THR A 385 16.63 -7.60 4.93
N PRO A 386 16.81 -8.64 4.09
CA PRO A 386 15.83 -9.72 3.95
C PRO A 386 15.46 -10.34 5.30
N ALA A 387 14.20 -10.76 5.43
CA ALA A 387 13.71 -11.45 6.61
C ALA A 387 13.80 -12.98 6.45
N ASP A 388 13.49 -13.70 7.52
CA ASP A 388 13.61 -15.17 7.54
C ASP A 388 12.64 -15.85 6.58
N TYR A 389 11.49 -15.21 6.29
CA TYR A 389 10.53 -15.71 5.31
C TYR A 389 11.16 -15.77 3.91
N GLU A 390 11.69 -14.65 3.42
CA GLU A 390 12.26 -14.56 2.07
C GLU A 390 13.47 -15.49 1.92
N LEU A 391 14.30 -15.59 2.96
CA LEU A 391 15.46 -16.48 2.98
C LEU A 391 15.07 -17.97 2.96
N ARG A 392 13.97 -18.35 3.60
CA ARG A 392 13.43 -19.70 3.52
C ARG A 392 12.84 -20.02 2.16
N GLU A 393 12.03 -19.12 1.61
CA GLU A 393 11.40 -19.30 0.30
C GLU A 393 12.44 -19.42 -0.83
N SER A 394 13.54 -18.69 -0.74
CA SER A 394 14.65 -18.75 -1.69
C SER A 394 15.68 -19.84 -1.37
N GLU A 395 15.41 -20.71 -0.38
CA GLU A 395 16.36 -21.74 0.09
C GLU A 395 17.75 -21.16 0.44
N GLY A 396 17.80 -19.91 0.87
CA GLY A 396 19.03 -19.18 1.22
C GLY A 396 19.80 -18.65 0.00
N VAL A 397 19.29 -18.78 -1.20
CA VAL A 397 19.92 -18.20 -2.42
C VAL A 397 19.66 -16.71 -2.46
N VAL A 398 20.72 -15.93 -2.29
CA VAL A 398 20.67 -14.47 -2.27
C VAL A 398 21.56 -13.89 -3.35
N VAL A 399 20.98 -13.07 -4.19
CA VAL A 399 21.71 -12.25 -5.18
C VAL A 399 22.07 -10.92 -4.52
N GLU A 400 23.36 -10.67 -4.33
CA GLU A 400 23.83 -9.43 -3.70
C GLU A 400 24.07 -8.32 -4.75
N GLN A 401 23.63 -7.12 -4.39
CA GLN A 401 23.89 -5.88 -5.14
C GLN A 401 24.34 -4.80 -4.17
N LEU A 402 25.65 -4.74 -3.94
CA LEU A 402 26.27 -3.93 -2.91
C LEU A 402 26.92 -2.66 -3.44
N ILE A 403 27.20 -2.58 -4.74
CA ILE A 403 27.92 -1.48 -5.36
C ILE A 403 26.94 -0.33 -5.69
N ARG A 404 27.28 0.87 -5.22
CA ARG A 404 26.61 2.11 -5.63
C ARG A 404 27.35 2.72 -6.82
N PRO A 405 26.68 2.97 -7.94
CA PRO A 405 27.32 3.61 -9.10
C PRO A 405 27.93 4.99 -8.81
N THR A 406 27.41 5.68 -7.78
CA THR A 406 27.92 7.00 -7.32
C THR A 406 29.24 6.91 -6.57
N GLY A 407 29.69 5.71 -6.22
CA GLY A 407 30.85 5.49 -5.38
C GLY A 407 30.66 5.77 -3.89
N LEU A 408 29.46 6.16 -3.46
CA LEU A 408 29.17 6.48 -2.07
C LEU A 408 29.35 5.25 -1.16
N LEU A 409 30.03 5.46 -0.04
CA LEU A 409 30.34 4.41 0.94
C LEU A 409 29.21 4.24 1.95
N ASP A 410 29.09 3.03 2.50
CA ASP A 410 28.34 2.89 3.75
C ASP A 410 28.98 3.72 4.86
N PRO A 411 28.16 4.31 5.78
CA PRO A 411 28.69 5.21 6.81
C PRO A 411 29.58 4.45 7.81
N GLU A 412 30.52 5.15 8.40
CA GLU A 412 31.26 4.64 9.56
C GLU A 412 30.32 4.62 10.77
N ILE A 413 30.35 3.51 11.51
CA ILE A 413 29.59 3.37 12.75
C ILE A 413 30.57 3.49 13.92
N GLU A 414 30.30 4.50 14.78
CA GLU A 414 31.02 4.72 16.03
C GLU A 414 30.10 4.41 17.21
N VAL A 415 30.59 3.65 18.19
CA VAL A 415 29.86 3.39 19.43
C VAL A 415 30.44 4.32 20.52
N ARG A 416 29.58 5.07 21.18
CA ARG A 416 29.92 5.98 22.28
C ARG A 416 29.13 5.63 23.54
N PRO A 417 29.66 5.91 24.75
CA PRO A 417 28.92 5.63 25.99
C PRO A 417 27.61 6.43 26.07
N SER A 418 26.62 5.86 26.77
CA SER A 418 25.34 6.55 27.01
C SER A 418 25.46 7.68 28.02
N GLU A 419 26.50 7.68 28.85
CA GLU A 419 26.76 8.76 29.79
C GLU A 419 27.10 10.06 29.02
N ASN A 420 26.38 11.16 29.34
CA ASN A 420 26.49 12.45 28.67
C ASN A 420 26.16 12.43 27.16
N GLN A 421 25.38 11.44 26.69
CA GLN A 421 25.05 11.29 25.27
C GLN A 421 24.38 12.53 24.66
N ILE A 422 23.61 13.31 25.43
CA ILE A 422 22.90 14.50 24.95
C ILE A 422 23.86 15.64 24.69
N ASP A 423 24.85 15.86 25.56
CA ASP A 423 25.84 16.92 25.40
C ASP A 423 26.77 16.59 24.21
N ASP A 424 27.25 15.36 24.12
CA ASP A 424 28.04 14.87 22.99
C ASP A 424 27.30 15.00 21.66
N LEU A 425 26.01 14.60 21.65
CA LEU A 425 25.13 14.74 20.49
C LEU A 425 24.94 16.19 20.07
N LEU A 426 24.80 17.13 21.02
CA LEU A 426 24.65 18.55 20.73
C LEU A 426 25.88 19.09 20.02
N ASP A 427 27.11 18.74 20.45
CA ASP A 427 28.35 19.13 19.80
C ASP A 427 28.44 18.59 18.36
N GLU A 428 28.04 17.36 18.12
CA GLU A 428 27.96 16.75 16.77
C GLU A 428 26.92 17.47 15.89
N ILE A 429 25.76 17.82 16.44
CA ILE A 429 24.72 18.56 15.74
C ILE A 429 25.26 19.92 15.29
N LEU A 430 25.87 20.71 16.20
CA LEU A 430 26.41 21.99 15.89
C LEU A 430 27.50 21.94 14.79
N THR A 431 28.36 20.91 14.86
CA THR A 431 29.38 20.66 13.83
C THR A 431 28.75 20.42 12.44
N ARG A 432 27.65 19.67 12.37
CA ARG A 432 26.95 19.34 11.11
C ARG A 432 26.17 20.56 10.60
N THR A 433 25.49 21.26 11.48
CA THR A 433 24.74 22.47 11.15
C THR A 433 25.62 23.56 10.53
N HIS A 434 26.84 23.76 11.05
CA HIS A 434 27.81 24.66 10.47
C HIS A 434 28.23 24.32 9.03
N ARG A 435 28.10 23.03 8.64
CA ARG A 435 28.37 22.56 7.28
C ARG A 435 27.11 22.54 6.41
N ASN A 436 25.99 23.04 6.91
CA ASN A 436 24.68 22.95 6.26
C ASN A 436 24.21 21.49 5.97
N GLU A 437 24.60 20.55 6.83
CA GLU A 437 24.22 19.14 6.79
C GLU A 437 23.08 18.91 7.78
N ARG A 438 22.35 17.78 7.59
CA ARG A 438 21.18 17.43 8.42
C ARG A 438 21.48 16.22 9.29
N VAL A 439 20.76 16.13 10.41
CA VAL A 439 20.93 15.10 11.43
C VAL A 439 19.62 14.39 11.67
N LEU A 440 19.66 13.05 11.70
CA LEU A 440 18.57 12.22 12.16
C LEU A 440 18.89 11.63 13.53
N ILE A 441 17.93 11.64 14.44
CA ILE A 441 18.08 11.06 15.78
C ILE A 441 16.95 10.07 16.02
N THR A 442 17.30 8.86 16.45
CA THR A 442 16.30 7.85 16.81
C THR A 442 16.26 7.63 18.32
N THR A 443 15.05 7.69 18.87
CA THR A 443 14.75 7.44 20.28
C THR A 443 13.92 6.17 20.44
N LEU A 444 13.71 5.71 21.68
CA LEU A 444 12.89 4.52 21.96
C LEU A 444 11.41 4.85 22.16
N THR A 445 11.08 6.05 22.61
CA THR A 445 9.72 6.44 22.95
C THR A 445 9.33 7.79 22.35
N LYS A 446 8.03 8.01 22.15
CA LYS A 446 7.47 9.29 21.72
C LYS A 446 7.85 10.41 22.68
N ARG A 447 7.71 10.17 23.98
CA ARG A 447 8.06 11.13 25.03
C ARG A 447 9.52 11.57 24.94
N MET A 448 10.45 10.63 24.77
CA MET A 448 11.87 10.98 24.57
C MET A 448 12.08 11.83 23.32
N ALA A 449 11.37 11.55 22.22
CA ALA A 449 11.48 12.35 21.00
C ALA A 449 10.99 13.78 21.22
N GLU A 450 9.88 13.97 21.92
CA GLU A 450 9.31 15.28 22.25
C GLU A 450 10.22 16.07 23.21
N GLU A 451 10.63 15.44 24.31
CA GLU A 451 11.53 16.07 25.31
C GLU A 451 12.90 16.47 24.71
N LEU A 452 13.47 15.59 23.87
CA LEU A 452 14.72 15.90 23.18
C LEU A 452 14.55 17.05 22.18
N THR A 453 13.45 17.09 21.45
CA THR A 453 13.18 18.16 20.50
C THR A 453 13.03 19.49 21.23
N GLU A 454 12.30 19.52 22.33
CA GLU A 454 12.17 20.72 23.18
C GLU A 454 13.52 21.18 23.72
N PHE A 455 14.35 20.27 24.22
CA PHE A 455 15.71 20.57 24.66
C PHE A 455 16.54 21.19 23.54
N LEU A 456 16.51 20.63 22.32
CA LEU A 456 17.24 21.14 21.17
C LEU A 456 16.79 22.56 20.76
N LEU A 457 15.47 22.79 20.75
CA LEU A 457 14.87 24.10 20.46
C LEU A 457 15.32 25.15 21.50
N ASN A 458 15.36 24.79 22.77
CA ASN A 458 15.86 25.65 23.85
C ASN A 458 17.36 26.00 23.71
N HIS A 459 18.12 25.17 22.99
CA HIS A 459 19.51 25.41 22.63
C HIS A 459 19.69 26.03 21.24
N SER A 460 18.66 26.65 20.69
CA SER A 460 18.66 27.34 19.40
C SER A 460 18.94 26.41 18.19
N VAL A 461 18.73 25.12 18.32
CA VAL A 461 18.81 24.16 17.22
C VAL A 461 17.43 24.06 16.56
N LYS A 462 17.36 24.16 15.24
CA LYS A 462 16.13 24.02 14.48
C LYS A 462 15.75 22.53 14.38
N ALA A 463 14.97 22.05 15.32
CA ALA A 463 14.58 20.65 15.42
C ALA A 463 13.08 20.46 15.21
N ALA A 464 12.72 19.29 14.64
CA ALA A 464 11.36 18.78 14.58
C ALA A 464 11.34 17.33 15.04
N TYR A 465 10.16 16.81 15.39
CA TYR A 465 9.99 15.39 15.71
C TYR A 465 8.91 14.74 14.85
N ILE A 466 9.05 13.43 14.64
CA ILE A 466 8.06 12.60 13.97
C ILE A 466 7.79 11.35 14.81
N HIS A 467 6.51 11.07 15.05
CA HIS A 467 6.02 9.80 15.64
C HIS A 467 4.70 9.36 15.00
N SER A 468 4.16 8.24 15.44
CA SER A 468 2.96 7.61 14.83
C SER A 468 1.73 8.51 14.76
N ASP A 469 1.61 9.50 15.64
CA ASP A 469 0.42 10.34 15.74
C ASP A 469 0.48 11.59 14.82
N VAL A 470 1.62 11.83 14.17
CA VAL A 470 1.76 12.91 13.17
C VAL A 470 1.09 12.47 11.87
N ALA A 471 0.18 13.29 11.34
CA ALA A 471 -0.52 12.98 10.09
C ALA A 471 0.45 12.81 8.90
N THR A 472 0.11 11.94 7.96
CA THR A 472 1.01 11.59 6.83
C THR A 472 1.43 12.80 5.99
N LEU A 473 0.51 13.74 5.73
CA LEU A 473 0.85 14.97 4.99
C LEU A 473 1.82 15.88 5.77
N ASP A 474 1.63 15.97 7.08
CA ASP A 474 2.53 16.75 7.94
C ASP A 474 3.92 16.11 8.01
N ARG A 475 4.01 14.77 7.99
CA ARG A 475 5.29 14.06 7.90
C ARG A 475 6.03 14.40 6.61
N VAL A 476 5.35 14.31 5.46
CA VAL A 476 5.94 14.65 4.16
C VAL A 476 6.43 16.10 4.17
N LYS A 477 5.64 17.01 4.74
CA LYS A 477 6.02 18.42 4.89
C LYS A 477 7.26 18.56 5.76
N ILE A 478 7.30 17.97 6.97
CA ILE A 478 8.44 18.03 7.88
C ILE A 478 9.71 17.50 7.21
N MET A 479 9.60 16.42 6.42
CA MET A 479 10.73 15.85 5.69
C MET A 479 11.23 16.78 4.57
N ASN A 480 10.33 17.39 3.82
CA ASN A 480 10.70 18.39 2.82
C ASN A 480 11.31 19.63 3.46
N ASP A 481 10.81 20.07 4.60
CA ASP A 481 11.33 21.18 5.39
C ASP A 481 12.74 20.87 5.94
N LEU A 482 13.01 19.62 6.36
CA LEU A 482 14.35 19.16 6.72
C LEU A 482 15.30 19.26 5.51
N ARG A 483 14.90 18.77 4.35
CA ARG A 483 15.69 18.85 3.12
C ARG A 483 15.94 20.30 2.69
N ALA A 484 14.92 21.15 2.80
CA ALA A 484 15.02 22.58 2.49
C ALA A 484 15.86 23.39 3.50
N GLY A 485 16.17 22.81 4.68
CA GLY A 485 16.94 23.50 5.72
C GLY A 485 16.10 24.39 6.65
N VAL A 486 14.78 24.22 6.64
CA VAL A 486 13.90 24.82 7.66
C VAL A 486 14.21 24.20 9.02
N TYR A 487 14.46 22.90 9.03
CA TYR A 487 14.99 22.15 10.18
C TYR A 487 16.40 21.63 9.89
N ASP A 488 17.22 21.55 10.91
CA ASP A 488 18.56 20.96 10.86
C ASP A 488 18.58 19.56 11.44
N VAL A 489 17.65 19.27 12.36
CA VAL A 489 17.56 18.02 13.09
C VAL A 489 16.14 17.48 13.02
N LEU A 490 16.02 16.17 12.77
CA LEU A 490 14.78 15.43 12.88
C LEU A 490 14.93 14.33 13.93
N VAL A 491 14.04 14.33 14.91
CA VAL A 491 13.98 13.34 15.98
C VAL A 491 12.79 12.41 15.75
N GLY A 492 12.96 11.11 15.91
CA GLY A 492 11.84 10.18 15.77
C GLY A 492 12.05 8.83 16.44
N VAL A 493 10.96 8.13 16.68
CA VAL A 493 10.99 6.80 17.29
C VAL A 493 11.30 5.72 16.24
N ASN A 494 10.70 5.82 15.09
CA ASN A 494 10.91 4.90 13.97
C ASN A 494 10.91 5.66 12.64
N LEU A 495 12.07 6.17 12.29
CA LEU A 495 12.28 6.91 11.04
C LEU A 495 12.45 5.99 9.81
N LEU A 496 12.33 4.66 9.99
CA LEU A 496 12.56 3.67 8.94
C LEU A 496 11.38 3.52 7.99
N ARG A 497 10.17 3.78 8.48
CA ARG A 497 8.93 3.46 7.78
C ARG A 497 8.63 4.33 6.56
N GLU A 498 9.39 5.42 6.41
CA GLU A 498 8.94 6.47 5.48
C GLU A 498 9.58 6.41 4.10
N GLY A 499 10.48 5.45 3.82
CA GLY A 499 11.03 5.21 2.49
C GLY A 499 11.74 6.39 1.83
N LEU A 500 12.00 7.46 2.61
CA LEU A 500 12.44 8.73 2.09
C LEU A 500 13.95 8.76 1.85
N ASP A 501 14.30 9.33 0.73
CA ASP A 501 15.66 9.53 0.29
C ASP A 501 16.14 10.92 0.75
N LEU A 502 17.05 10.96 1.74
CA LEU A 502 17.55 12.16 2.39
C LEU A 502 19.06 12.33 2.15
N PRO A 503 19.48 12.75 0.97
CA PRO A 503 20.90 12.89 0.67
C PRO A 503 21.59 13.99 1.49
N GLU A 504 20.84 14.88 2.11
CA GLU A 504 21.35 15.97 2.94
C GLU A 504 21.77 15.51 4.35
N VAL A 505 21.33 14.29 4.77
CA VAL A 505 21.64 13.73 6.08
C VAL A 505 23.06 13.16 6.12
N SER A 506 23.92 13.75 6.95
CA SER A 506 25.29 13.30 7.16
C SER A 506 25.51 12.57 8.48
N LEU A 507 24.62 12.76 9.46
CA LEU A 507 24.70 12.08 10.76
C LEU A 507 23.39 11.40 11.10
N VAL A 508 23.50 10.14 11.50
CA VAL A 508 22.43 9.40 12.17
C VAL A 508 22.88 9.03 13.57
N ALA A 509 22.16 9.53 14.58
CA ALA A 509 22.41 9.22 15.98
C ALA A 509 21.33 8.25 16.51
N ILE A 510 21.77 7.17 17.12
CA ILE A 510 20.91 6.13 17.68
C ILE A 510 21.11 6.16 19.20
N LEU A 511 20.14 6.70 19.93
CA LEU A 511 20.17 6.71 21.39
C LEU A 511 19.77 5.35 21.95
N ASP A 512 20.36 4.96 23.07
CA ASP A 512 20.09 3.70 23.75
C ASP A 512 20.12 2.49 22.78
N ALA A 513 21.18 2.41 21.99
CA ALA A 513 21.31 1.39 20.93
C ALA A 513 21.43 -0.03 21.49
N ASP A 514 21.84 -0.20 22.76
CA ASP A 514 21.96 -1.46 23.47
C ASP A 514 20.65 -1.96 24.12
N LYS A 515 19.56 -1.20 24.04
CA LYS A 515 18.25 -1.65 24.53
C LYS A 515 17.60 -2.56 23.51
N GLU A 516 17.93 -3.84 23.54
CA GLU A 516 17.44 -4.81 22.57
C GLU A 516 15.90 -4.84 22.49
N GLY A 517 15.38 -4.91 21.27
CA GLY A 517 13.97 -4.96 20.96
C GLY A 517 13.73 -4.70 19.47
N PHE A 518 12.48 -4.61 19.08
CA PHE A 518 12.11 -4.40 17.69
C PHE A 518 12.81 -3.19 17.03
N LEU A 519 12.88 -2.05 17.75
CA LEU A 519 13.51 -0.81 17.28
C LEU A 519 15.05 -0.86 17.27
N ARG A 520 15.66 -1.83 17.88
CA ARG A 520 17.12 -2.01 18.00
C ARG A 520 17.58 -3.40 17.53
N SER A 521 16.74 -4.09 16.74
CA SER A 521 17.12 -5.32 16.04
C SER A 521 18.18 -5.02 14.97
N HIS A 522 18.94 -6.02 14.58
CA HIS A 522 19.93 -5.92 13.50
C HIS A 522 19.34 -5.26 12.24
N ARG A 523 18.14 -5.67 11.80
CA ARG A 523 17.47 -5.08 10.62
C ARG A 523 17.17 -3.59 10.82
N SER A 524 16.61 -3.24 11.96
CA SER A 524 16.27 -1.85 12.30
C SER A 524 17.51 -0.97 12.36
N LEU A 525 18.57 -1.43 13.01
CA LEU A 525 19.84 -0.70 13.10
C LEU A 525 20.50 -0.53 11.72
N THR A 526 20.53 -1.59 10.90
CA THR A 526 21.11 -1.53 9.55
C THR A 526 20.35 -0.55 8.64
N GLN A 527 19.04 -0.55 8.69
CA GLN A 527 18.23 0.38 7.91
C GLN A 527 18.39 1.84 8.36
N THR A 528 18.42 2.03 9.67
CA THR A 528 18.66 3.36 10.25
C THR A 528 20.04 3.89 9.86
N ALA A 529 21.09 3.07 9.98
CA ALA A 529 22.43 3.41 9.54
C ALA A 529 22.49 3.74 8.04
N GLY A 530 21.78 2.99 7.23
CA GLY A 530 21.68 3.19 5.78
C GLY A 530 21.13 4.56 5.35
N ARG A 531 20.46 5.31 6.24
CA ARG A 531 19.98 6.67 5.96
C ARG A 531 21.14 7.66 5.77
N ALA A 532 22.29 7.46 6.41
CA ALA A 532 23.49 8.27 6.19
C ALA A 532 24.31 7.86 4.96
N ALA A 533 24.00 6.76 4.30
CA ALA A 533 24.77 6.23 3.16
C ALA A 533 24.62 7.03 1.85
N ARG A 534 23.77 8.04 1.83
CA ARG A 534 23.55 8.95 0.68
C ARG A 534 24.42 10.20 0.72
N ASN A 535 25.11 10.42 1.81
CA ASN A 535 25.99 11.59 2.03
C ASN A 535 27.46 11.17 2.02
N VAL A 536 28.30 11.97 1.38
CA VAL A 536 29.77 11.72 1.32
C VAL A 536 30.38 11.72 2.72
N ASN A 537 29.83 12.55 3.64
CA ASN A 537 30.26 12.69 5.03
C ASN A 537 29.42 11.82 5.99
N GLY A 538 28.76 10.77 5.45
CA GLY A 538 27.87 9.93 6.22
C GLY A 538 28.54 9.26 7.42
N LYS A 539 27.97 9.44 8.61
CA LYS A 539 28.42 8.86 9.87
C LYS A 539 27.23 8.40 10.71
N VAL A 540 27.42 7.33 11.46
CA VAL A 540 26.45 6.81 12.45
C VAL A 540 27.10 6.79 13.81
N ILE A 541 26.40 7.30 14.82
CA ILE A 541 26.81 7.20 16.22
C ILE A 541 25.74 6.38 16.95
N MET A 542 26.19 5.28 17.55
CA MET A 542 25.37 4.45 18.45
C MET A 542 25.78 4.74 19.88
N TYR A 543 24.87 5.33 20.65
CA TYR A 543 25.08 5.54 22.09
C TYR A 543 24.66 4.27 22.83
N ALA A 544 25.62 3.62 23.47
CA ALA A 544 25.43 2.36 24.15
C ALA A 544 26.54 2.10 25.18
N ASP A 545 26.20 1.46 26.29
CA ASP A 545 27.17 1.05 27.30
C ASP A 545 27.73 -0.34 27.02
N ASN A 546 26.96 -1.17 26.29
CA ASN A 546 27.37 -2.49 25.85
C ASN A 546 27.07 -2.70 24.36
N ILE A 547 27.93 -3.43 23.67
CA ILE A 547 27.67 -3.82 22.28
C ILE A 547 26.84 -5.13 22.29
N THR A 548 25.62 -5.04 21.81
CA THR A 548 24.72 -6.20 21.68
C THR A 548 25.05 -7.01 20.41
N GLU A 549 24.50 -8.22 20.30
CA GLU A 549 24.67 -9.04 19.09
C GLU A 549 24.10 -8.32 17.85
N SER A 550 22.95 -7.68 17.99
CA SER A 550 22.32 -6.89 16.91
C SER A 550 23.19 -5.72 16.45
N MET A 551 23.82 -5.01 17.39
CA MET A 551 24.78 -3.94 17.08
C MET A 551 26.00 -4.51 16.37
N GLN A 552 26.61 -5.56 16.90
CA GLN A 552 27.83 -6.17 16.33
C GLN A 552 27.60 -6.63 14.88
N ARG A 553 26.49 -7.33 14.63
CA ARG A 553 26.12 -7.75 13.26
C ARG A 553 25.93 -6.59 12.31
N THR A 554 25.35 -5.47 12.78
CA THR A 554 25.18 -4.25 11.98
C THR A 554 26.53 -3.61 11.67
N ILE A 555 27.41 -3.52 12.65
CA ILE A 555 28.76 -2.94 12.50
C ILE A 555 29.57 -3.76 11.49
N ASP A 556 29.61 -5.09 11.67
CA ASP A 556 30.37 -5.98 10.80
C ASP A 556 29.89 -5.96 9.36
N GLU A 557 28.56 -6.02 9.16
CA GLU A 557 27.98 -5.99 7.82
C GLU A 557 28.20 -4.64 7.13
N THR A 558 28.04 -3.53 7.85
CA THR A 558 28.29 -2.19 7.31
C THR A 558 29.77 -2.00 6.94
N ALA A 559 30.69 -2.52 7.76
CA ALA A 559 32.12 -2.51 7.48
C ALA A 559 32.46 -3.37 6.25
N ARG A 560 31.86 -4.56 6.12
CA ARG A 560 32.02 -5.44 4.95
C ARG A 560 31.60 -4.71 3.66
N ARG A 561 30.40 -4.12 3.65
CA ARG A 561 29.87 -3.38 2.51
C ARG A 561 30.75 -2.19 2.14
N ARG A 562 31.20 -1.45 3.16
CA ARG A 562 32.12 -0.32 2.96
C ARG A 562 33.43 -0.74 2.31
N THR A 563 34.03 -1.85 2.75
CA THR A 563 35.27 -2.41 2.19
C THR A 563 35.10 -2.81 0.74
N ILE A 564 34.01 -3.47 0.39
CA ILE A 564 33.70 -3.89 -1.00
C ILE A 564 33.57 -2.64 -1.90
N GLN A 565 32.86 -1.62 -1.46
CA GLN A 565 32.69 -0.38 -2.22
C GLN A 565 34.01 0.37 -2.38
N LEU A 566 34.85 0.44 -1.33
CA LEU A 566 36.18 1.07 -1.41
C LEU A 566 37.06 0.39 -2.42
N GLN A 567 37.11 -0.94 -2.41
CA GLN A 567 37.88 -1.71 -3.38
C GLN A 567 37.39 -1.46 -4.80
N TYR A 568 36.08 -1.49 -5.01
CA TYR A 568 35.48 -1.20 -6.32
C TYR A 568 35.82 0.21 -6.81
N ASN A 569 35.74 1.21 -5.94
CA ASN A 569 36.08 2.58 -6.25
C ASN A 569 37.55 2.73 -6.67
N ALA A 570 38.45 2.03 -5.96
CA ALA A 570 39.88 2.02 -6.28
C ALA A 570 40.17 1.37 -7.64
N ASP A 571 39.56 0.21 -7.91
CA ASP A 571 39.77 -0.55 -9.15
C ASP A 571 39.25 0.19 -10.39
N HIS A 572 38.20 1.03 -10.22
CA HIS A 572 37.55 1.75 -11.32
C HIS A 572 37.85 3.27 -11.31
N ASN A 573 38.74 3.76 -10.42
CA ASN A 573 39.07 5.18 -10.27
C ASN A 573 37.83 6.07 -10.04
N ILE A 574 36.87 5.59 -9.22
CA ILE A 574 35.65 6.32 -8.90
C ILE A 574 35.86 7.17 -7.64
N THR A 575 35.57 8.44 -7.75
CA THR A 575 35.50 9.36 -6.59
C THR A 575 34.04 9.46 -6.14
N PRO A 576 33.73 9.20 -4.85
CA PRO A 576 32.38 9.35 -4.32
C PRO A 576 31.81 10.75 -4.60
N ARG A 577 30.57 10.80 -5.10
CA ARG A 577 29.89 12.05 -5.43
C ARG A 577 28.58 12.18 -4.69
N GLN A 578 28.37 13.35 -4.09
CA GLN A 578 27.10 13.69 -3.44
C GLN A 578 25.94 13.65 -4.44
N ILE A 579 24.85 13.00 -4.05
CA ILE A 579 23.60 13.02 -4.80
C ILE A 579 22.88 14.33 -4.51
N VAL A 580 22.54 15.07 -5.56
CA VAL A 580 21.67 16.25 -5.49
C VAL A 580 20.34 15.89 -6.12
N LYS A 581 19.28 15.89 -5.35
CA LYS A 581 17.94 15.55 -5.81
C LYS A 581 16.99 16.73 -5.63
N ALA A 582 16.27 17.08 -6.69
CA ALA A 582 15.27 18.15 -6.59
C ALA A 582 14.20 17.79 -5.55
N ILE A 583 13.72 18.78 -4.81
CA ILE A 583 12.60 18.65 -3.88
C ILE A 583 11.33 18.70 -4.74
N THR A 584 10.82 17.56 -5.16
CA THR A 584 9.59 17.45 -5.93
C THR A 584 8.48 16.81 -5.07
N SER A 585 7.26 17.35 -5.18
CA SER A 585 6.08 16.73 -4.59
C SER A 585 5.86 15.37 -5.28
N ALA A 586 5.90 14.27 -4.52
CA ALA A 586 5.74 12.91 -5.04
C ALA A 586 4.28 12.52 -5.32
N LEU A 587 3.32 13.40 -5.00
CA LEU A 587 1.90 13.15 -5.25
C LEU A 587 1.49 13.88 -6.53
N PRO A 588 0.73 13.26 -7.44
CA PRO A 588 0.04 13.97 -8.49
C PRO A 588 -1.01 14.87 -7.83
N THR A 589 -0.65 16.13 -7.60
CA THR A 589 -1.62 17.15 -7.17
C THR A 589 -2.55 17.42 -8.35
N SER A 590 -3.85 17.18 -8.14
CA SER A 590 -4.89 17.80 -8.96
C SER A 590 -4.56 19.29 -9.14
N LYS A 591 -4.66 19.78 -10.38
CA LYS A 591 -4.43 21.18 -10.74
C LYS A 591 -5.06 22.11 -9.70
N GLU A 592 -4.26 23.01 -9.16
CA GLU A 592 -4.68 24.08 -8.27
C GLU A 592 -5.89 24.80 -8.88
N THR A 593 -7.06 24.54 -8.34
CA THR A 593 -8.18 25.45 -8.43
C THR A 593 -7.95 26.50 -7.35
N GLU A 594 -7.77 27.76 -7.76
CA GLU A 594 -7.68 28.91 -6.86
C GLU A 594 -8.83 28.89 -5.83
N PRO A 595 -8.57 29.27 -4.59
CA PRO A 595 -9.59 29.23 -3.55
C PRO A 595 -10.62 30.33 -3.78
N THR A 596 -11.82 29.96 -4.20
CA THR A 596 -12.99 30.81 -4.03
C THR A 596 -13.35 30.87 -2.54
N THR A 597 -13.37 32.08 -2.06
CA THR A 597 -13.66 32.54 -0.71
C THR A 597 -14.89 31.90 -0.07
N SER A 598 -14.69 31.55 1.20
CA SER A 598 -15.69 31.40 2.26
C SER A 598 -16.68 30.22 2.18
N MET A 599 -16.38 29.17 2.95
CA MET A 599 -17.31 28.61 3.93
C MET A 599 -16.55 27.72 4.93
N GLN A 600 -16.68 28.11 6.17
CA GLN A 600 -16.46 27.40 7.44
C GLN A 600 -15.52 26.15 7.43
N LYS A 601 -14.33 26.36 7.96
CA LYS A 601 -13.44 25.31 8.49
C LYS A 601 -14.16 24.58 9.63
N THR A 602 -14.74 23.43 9.31
CA THR A 602 -15.15 22.44 10.32
C THR A 602 -14.74 21.05 9.82
N ALA A 603 -13.99 20.37 10.65
CA ALA A 603 -13.37 19.06 10.51
C ALA A 603 -12.03 19.06 9.75
N ALA A 604 -10.96 18.82 10.51
CA ALA A 604 -9.64 18.51 9.96
C ALA A 604 -9.77 17.41 8.90
N GLN A 605 -9.27 17.68 7.70
CA GLN A 605 -9.16 16.68 6.64
C GLN A 605 -8.34 15.50 7.17
N ARG A 606 -9.03 14.43 7.50
CA ARG A 606 -8.41 13.15 7.88
C ARG A 606 -8.05 12.43 6.59
N VAL A 607 -6.75 12.29 6.33
CA VAL A 607 -6.24 11.56 5.17
C VAL A 607 -6.28 10.07 5.49
N TYR A 608 -6.78 9.26 4.53
CA TYR A 608 -6.69 7.81 4.63
C TYR A 608 -5.23 7.36 4.64
N ILE A 609 -4.88 6.63 5.68
CA ILE A 609 -3.60 5.93 5.80
C ILE A 609 -3.90 4.45 5.58
N GLU A 610 -3.33 3.84 4.56
CA GLU A 610 -3.32 2.38 4.49
C GLU A 610 -2.73 1.85 5.79
N PRO A 611 -3.39 0.89 6.48
CA PRO A 611 -2.87 0.37 7.73
C PRO A 611 -1.49 -0.24 7.50
N GLU A 612 -0.46 0.42 7.96
CA GLU A 612 0.90 -0.10 7.97
C GLU A 612 1.03 -1.15 9.07
N GLY A 613 0.68 -2.38 8.74
CA GLY A 613 0.57 -3.48 9.69
C GLY A 613 -0.67 -3.31 10.59
N ALA A 614 -1.56 -4.27 10.57
CA ALA A 614 -2.74 -4.26 11.42
C ALA A 614 -2.31 -4.27 12.89
N SER A 615 -2.18 -3.08 13.45
CA SER A 615 -1.98 -2.92 14.88
C SER A 615 -3.36 -2.83 15.49
N PHE A 616 -3.82 -3.93 16.07
CA PHE A 616 -5.07 -3.97 16.84
C PHE A 616 -5.12 -2.86 17.90
N ALA A 617 -3.97 -2.52 18.49
CA ALA A 617 -3.86 -1.50 19.52
C ALA A 617 -3.95 -0.05 19.00
N ALA A 618 -3.84 0.18 17.69
CA ALA A 618 -4.11 1.49 17.09
C ALA A 618 -5.59 1.66 16.72
N ASP A 619 -6.39 0.61 16.86
CA ASP A 619 -7.82 0.63 16.59
C ASP A 619 -8.53 1.51 17.64
N PRO A 620 -9.41 2.44 17.25
CA PRO A 620 -10.27 3.17 18.17
C PRO A 620 -11.00 2.27 19.17
N ILE A 621 -11.25 1.00 18.83
CA ILE A 621 -11.83 -0.02 19.68
C ILE A 621 -10.98 -0.23 20.95
N VAL A 622 -9.67 -0.39 20.80
CA VAL A 622 -8.78 -0.67 21.95
C VAL A 622 -8.71 0.52 22.90
N ARG A 623 -8.72 1.74 22.39
CA ARG A 623 -8.75 2.96 23.20
C ARG A 623 -10.06 3.10 24.01
N SER A 624 -11.15 2.52 23.56
CA SER A 624 -12.45 2.56 24.26
C SER A 624 -12.69 1.39 25.22
N MET A 625 -11.86 0.33 25.16
CA MET A 625 -11.99 -0.84 26.04
C MET A 625 -11.83 -0.47 27.51
N SER A 626 -12.62 -1.11 28.37
CA SER A 626 -12.45 -1.02 29.82
C SER A 626 -11.17 -1.75 30.29
N LYS A 627 -10.69 -1.47 31.49
CA LYS A 627 -9.53 -2.16 32.08
C LYS A 627 -9.69 -3.68 32.10
N GLU A 628 -10.88 -4.16 32.44
CA GLU A 628 -11.20 -5.59 32.51
C GLU A 628 -11.17 -6.25 31.12
N GLU A 629 -11.64 -5.55 30.09
CA GLU A 629 -11.62 -6.03 28.71
C GLU A 629 -10.21 -6.02 28.11
N LEU A 630 -9.39 -5.02 28.42
CA LEU A 630 -7.97 -4.99 28.06
C LEU A 630 -7.21 -6.16 28.69
N GLN A 631 -7.44 -6.44 29.99
CA GLN A 631 -6.85 -7.60 30.67
C GLN A 631 -7.27 -8.93 30.04
N LYS A 632 -8.54 -9.05 29.66
CA LYS A 632 -9.08 -10.23 28.98
C LYS A 632 -8.49 -10.40 27.58
N SER A 633 -8.34 -9.31 26.83
CA SER A 633 -7.69 -9.31 25.53
C SER A 633 -6.22 -9.69 25.61
N ILE A 634 -5.49 -9.16 26.60
CA ILE A 634 -4.08 -9.54 26.86
C ILE A 634 -3.98 -11.04 27.16
N ALA A 635 -4.87 -11.58 27.98
CA ALA A 635 -4.87 -13.00 28.32
C ALA A 635 -5.14 -13.88 27.09
N ASN A 636 -6.12 -13.50 26.26
CA ASN A 636 -6.45 -14.23 25.03
C ASN A 636 -5.31 -14.16 24.00
N THR A 637 -4.76 -12.98 23.77
CA THR A 637 -3.63 -12.80 22.83
C THR A 637 -2.37 -13.55 23.31
N THR A 638 -2.16 -13.62 24.63
CA THR A 638 -1.08 -14.42 25.23
C THR A 638 -1.27 -15.93 24.97
N ALA A 639 -2.51 -16.41 25.05
CA ALA A 639 -2.81 -17.81 24.72
C ALA A 639 -2.56 -18.10 23.23
N LEU A 640 -2.95 -17.21 22.34
CA LEU A 640 -2.71 -17.31 20.90
C LEU A 640 -1.21 -17.26 20.58
N MET A 641 -0.46 -16.37 21.21
CA MET A 641 1.00 -16.30 21.08
C MET A 641 1.67 -17.64 21.47
N LYS A 642 1.26 -18.22 22.60
CA LYS A 642 1.79 -19.50 23.07
C LYS A 642 1.42 -20.65 22.13
N GLN A 643 0.23 -20.63 21.54
CA GLN A 643 -0.19 -21.61 20.56
C GLN A 643 0.63 -21.49 19.28
N ALA A 644 0.77 -20.29 18.73
CA ALA A 644 1.58 -20.04 17.53
C ALA A 644 3.06 -20.45 17.75
N ALA A 645 3.61 -20.21 18.95
CA ALA A 645 4.95 -20.66 19.29
C ALA A 645 5.08 -22.19 19.35
N LYS A 646 4.05 -22.90 19.82
CA LYS A 646 4.01 -24.38 19.79
C LYS A 646 3.92 -24.94 18.37
N ASP A 647 3.20 -24.24 17.51
CA ASP A 647 3.01 -24.61 16.11
C ASP A 647 4.20 -24.19 15.24
N LEU A 648 5.28 -23.67 15.88
CA LEU A 648 6.51 -23.16 15.25
C LEU A 648 6.29 -21.98 14.29
N ASP A 649 5.13 -21.33 14.38
CA ASP A 649 4.85 -20.09 13.66
C ASP A 649 5.39 -18.89 14.44
N PHE A 650 6.70 -18.71 14.37
CA PHE A 650 7.40 -17.63 15.08
C PHE A 650 7.03 -16.24 14.59
N MET A 651 6.56 -16.11 13.35
CA MET A 651 6.09 -14.83 12.80
C MET A 651 4.79 -14.40 13.49
N GLN A 652 3.82 -15.31 13.56
CA GLN A 652 2.55 -15.03 14.20
C GLN A 652 2.72 -14.89 15.73
N ALA A 653 3.60 -15.66 16.34
CA ALA A 653 3.95 -15.50 17.75
C ALA A 653 4.56 -14.13 18.05
N ALA A 654 5.43 -13.62 17.17
CA ALA A 654 6.00 -12.28 17.31
C ALA A 654 4.94 -11.16 17.16
N GLN A 655 4.01 -11.32 16.23
CA GLN A 655 2.90 -10.37 16.06
C GLN A 655 2.02 -10.31 17.32
N TYR A 656 1.63 -11.45 17.87
CA TYR A 656 0.86 -11.51 19.11
C TYR A 656 1.63 -10.94 20.30
N ARG A 657 2.94 -11.14 20.38
CA ARG A 657 3.78 -10.53 21.42
C ARG A 657 3.75 -9.01 21.32
N ASP A 658 3.92 -8.48 20.13
CA ASP A 658 3.92 -7.02 19.90
C ASP A 658 2.54 -6.41 20.19
N GLU A 659 1.48 -7.15 19.93
CA GLU A 659 0.10 -6.79 20.31
C GLU A 659 -0.09 -6.78 21.82
N ILE A 660 0.42 -7.78 22.55
CA ILE A 660 0.37 -7.83 24.01
C ILE A 660 1.05 -6.59 24.61
N ILE A 661 2.22 -6.22 24.11
CA ILE A 661 2.97 -5.05 24.59
C ILE A 661 2.14 -3.76 24.41
N ARG A 662 1.42 -3.64 23.29
CA ARG A 662 0.56 -2.48 23.02
C ARG A 662 -0.67 -2.43 23.92
N LEU A 663 -1.34 -3.57 24.09
CA LEU A 663 -2.50 -3.68 24.98
C LEU A 663 -2.11 -3.40 26.44
N GLN A 664 -0.92 -3.85 26.87
CA GLN A 664 -0.37 -3.56 28.19
C GLN A 664 -0.13 -2.06 28.40
N LYS A 665 0.40 -1.39 27.37
CA LYS A 665 0.63 0.05 27.39
C LYS A 665 -0.67 0.84 27.52
N GLU A 666 -1.70 0.47 26.74
CA GLU A 666 -3.03 1.09 26.85
C GLU A 666 -3.67 0.84 28.24
N LEU A 667 -3.40 -0.32 28.84
CA LEU A 667 -3.84 -0.62 30.19
C LEU A 667 -3.12 0.26 31.22
N GLU A 668 -1.82 0.44 31.11
CA GLU A 668 -1.01 1.32 31.98
C GLU A 668 -1.43 2.78 31.84
N GLU A 669 -1.72 3.27 30.64
CA GLU A 669 -2.22 4.63 30.38
C GLU A 669 -3.61 4.87 31.02
N LYS A 670 -4.41 3.81 31.20
CA LYS A 670 -5.71 3.88 31.92
C LYS A 670 -5.58 3.66 33.43
N GLU A 671 -4.44 3.23 33.91
CA GLU A 671 -4.13 3.10 35.32
C GLU A 671 -3.47 4.36 35.90
N ALA A 672 -2.82 5.16 35.04
CA ALA A 672 -2.27 6.46 35.40
C ALA A 672 -3.32 7.55 35.36
#